data_a5855e3575724ea93c065edf3c6fc912
#
_entry.id   a5855e3575724ea93c065edf3c6fc912
#
_cell.length_a   1.000
_cell.length_b   1.000
_cell.length_c   1.000
_cell.angle_alpha   90.00
_cell.angle_beta   90.00
_cell.angle_gamma   90.00
#
_symmetry.space_group_name_H-M   'P 1'
#
loop_
_entity.id
_entity.type
_entity.pdbx_description
1 polymer ?
#
loop_
_entity_poly.entity_id
_entity_poly.type
_entity_poly.pdbx_seq_one_letter_code
_entity_poly.pdbx_strand_id
1 'polypeptide(L)'
;MGRTWSFTFDQRFQNIPVLEGRVDVRINMLGVVAMMGSRAWPIPANFNTTPTINAQVAQATAWTALGGEPNGASPAPRLVIWGDISSPQLAPFFLAWEVAVHQIGGADTGKVGRYFVDAQTGRMLHYISDKHDCGLSGCATQPAAPEVDGPRVTLIEEPSVIENPDAPVPTTVTVMAWTRTGADAFSSLQNIPFPGLEISVPGIGLRVTDNNGQFLIDINSPVTISISGLNGRHHAPISGGSAPTGSVTIQPGVNATMQLLSSSASSAQAAHTTASYWTDRTNEWARSILGNTSQLNIASGVNVTVNNSNTCNATYSSNSNTTTYYQQGSGCSNTAFSTVVAHEWGHGLDNRYGGIANSVAEGLSEGWGDIIGMYQVDSPILGSGFQSPGSGIRNGNNSRVWPYSSGVSPHGAGEVWMGWAWRFREALRGTLGTAAAIQISEDVVLSSIVADATTRENAVLEVFIADDDDGNLLNGTPHYSALESASIQKGIPYPEVPAFSPFGQGCESSIPSPPANCPQLNANGGTLSNTLRDNEYCYRVTNSSSYEVVGFDIYSGTTGGTITVPAHIYLDSGGEPASNPVASTTIVVNSAPGFYTATFSQPVPVSGTYYLGFDSSSNNVYLSTLTSGTSGIGFWRDPANGTPNWTQSGLIQRPSWRVTCQSATTFLVPQIGVSGTPQVGTTYQPTLSNAPPSAIALLVSGLSNQVYQGLPLPLALPNAAGCDLLVSADTIDATTTNVAGSASRPITVPNQPPLAGLEVYHQWYVWDQSANSFGFVSSNAGRALLFN
;
A
#
# COMPACT_ATOMS: atom_id res chain seq x y z
N MET A 1 18.97 -1.92 10.04
CA MET A 1 18.26 -0.99 9.14
C MET A 1 17.42 -1.83 8.21
N GLY A 2 16.11 -1.82 8.44
CA GLY A 2 15.18 -2.63 7.65
C GLY A 2 14.99 -1.98 6.28
N ARG A 3 15.59 -2.53 5.23
CA ARG A 3 15.22 -2.21 3.85
C ARG A 3 14.34 -3.31 3.33
N THR A 4 13.20 -2.95 2.79
CA THR A 4 12.38 -3.85 2.00
C THR A 4 12.67 -3.64 0.51
N TRP A 5 12.67 -4.73 -0.25
CA TRP A 5 12.61 -4.66 -1.71
C TRP A 5 11.16 -4.71 -2.16
N SER A 6 10.80 -3.79 -3.03
CA SER A 6 9.47 -3.71 -3.61
C SER A 6 9.51 -4.21 -5.05
N PHE A 7 8.60 -5.10 -5.37
CA PHE A 7 8.39 -5.59 -6.73
C PHE A 7 6.96 -5.28 -7.14
N THR A 8 6.78 -4.45 -8.15
CA THR A 8 5.46 -4.08 -8.69
C THR A 8 5.28 -4.76 -10.04
N PHE A 9 4.14 -5.41 -10.21
CA PHE A 9 3.75 -6.10 -11.44
C PHE A 9 2.48 -5.47 -11.98
N ASP A 10 2.57 -4.75 -13.10
CA ASP A 10 1.44 -4.15 -13.76
C ASP A 10 0.53 -5.21 -14.40
N GLN A 11 -0.76 -5.06 -14.19
CA GLN A 11 -1.74 -5.96 -14.78
C GLN A 11 -1.91 -5.68 -16.27
N ARG A 12 -1.92 -6.77 -17.04
CA ARG A 12 -2.32 -6.75 -18.44
C ARG A 12 -3.39 -7.82 -18.70
N PHE A 13 -4.35 -7.50 -19.55
CA PHE A 13 -5.34 -8.45 -20.03
C PHE A 13 -5.23 -8.55 -21.54
N GLN A 14 -4.88 -9.72 -22.06
CA GLN A 14 -4.61 -9.94 -23.50
C GLN A 14 -3.66 -8.88 -24.11
N ASN A 15 -2.56 -8.56 -23.42
CA ASN A 15 -1.59 -7.53 -23.73
C ASN A 15 -2.06 -6.06 -23.61
N ILE A 16 -3.32 -5.80 -23.32
CA ILE A 16 -3.80 -4.44 -23.08
C ILE A 16 -3.49 -4.06 -21.63
N PRO A 17 -2.88 -2.91 -21.38
CA PRO A 17 -2.64 -2.43 -20.02
C PRO A 17 -3.96 -2.21 -19.29
N VAL A 18 -4.00 -2.65 -18.04
CA VAL A 18 -5.12 -2.37 -17.12
C VAL A 18 -4.69 -1.22 -16.22
N LEU A 19 -5.32 -0.08 -16.38
CA LEU A 19 -4.96 1.10 -15.58
C LEU A 19 -5.19 0.84 -14.10
N GLU A 20 -4.23 1.23 -13.28
CA GLU A 20 -4.23 1.05 -11.82
C GLU A 20 -4.27 -0.43 -11.36
N GLY A 21 -4.28 -1.37 -12.31
CA GLY A 21 -4.23 -2.80 -12.00
C GLY A 21 -2.80 -3.26 -11.74
N ARG A 22 -2.49 -3.66 -10.50
CA ARG A 22 -1.14 -4.13 -10.17
C ARG A 22 -1.11 -5.07 -8.96
N VAL A 23 0.00 -5.76 -8.82
CA VAL A 23 0.36 -6.54 -7.62
C VAL A 23 1.70 -6.03 -7.11
N ASP A 24 1.74 -5.69 -5.84
CA ASP A 24 2.94 -5.27 -5.14
C ASP A 24 3.38 -6.36 -4.17
N VAL A 25 4.66 -6.70 -4.20
CA VAL A 25 5.29 -7.66 -3.28
C VAL A 25 6.43 -6.95 -2.54
N ARG A 26 6.40 -7.00 -1.22
CA ARG A 26 7.46 -6.47 -0.35
C ARG A 26 8.25 -7.61 0.24
N ILE A 27 9.56 -7.59 0.08
CA ILE A 27 10.47 -8.59 0.64
C ILE A 27 11.43 -7.88 1.58
N ASN A 28 11.52 -8.33 2.83
CA ASN A 28 12.46 -7.77 3.79
C ASN A 28 13.90 -8.25 3.53
N MET A 29 14.87 -7.74 4.30
CA MET A 29 16.30 -8.08 4.14
C MET A 29 16.62 -9.57 4.41
N LEU A 30 15.74 -10.28 5.11
CA LEU A 30 15.87 -11.71 5.34
C LEU A 30 15.33 -12.56 4.17
N GLY A 31 14.81 -11.91 3.11
CA GLY A 31 14.22 -12.60 1.96
C GLY A 31 12.80 -13.11 2.22
N VAL A 32 12.16 -12.67 3.31
CA VAL A 32 10.78 -13.03 3.65
C VAL A 32 9.84 -12.04 2.98
N VAL A 33 8.72 -12.54 2.44
CA VAL A 33 7.64 -11.68 1.92
C VAL A 33 6.95 -11.04 3.12
N ALA A 34 7.22 -9.76 3.34
CA ALA A 34 6.63 -8.99 4.42
C ALA A 34 5.18 -8.59 4.11
N MET A 35 4.89 -8.31 2.83
CA MET A 35 3.56 -7.94 2.36
C MET A 35 3.35 -8.37 0.91
N MET A 36 2.12 -8.71 0.58
CA MET A 36 1.65 -8.83 -0.80
C MET A 36 0.30 -8.11 -0.89
N GLY A 37 0.28 -7.00 -1.62
CA GLY A 37 -0.92 -6.24 -1.94
C GLY A 37 -1.35 -6.47 -3.37
N SER A 38 -2.64 -6.49 -3.66
CA SER A 38 -3.16 -6.58 -5.02
C SER A 38 -4.24 -5.53 -5.24
N ARG A 39 -4.02 -4.71 -6.27
CA ARG A 39 -5.05 -3.89 -6.92
C ARG A 39 -5.41 -4.49 -8.28
N ALA A 40 -5.12 -5.77 -8.50
CA ALA A 40 -5.49 -6.42 -9.73
C ALA A 40 -7.02 -6.51 -9.84
N TRP A 41 -7.53 -6.06 -10.97
CA TRP A 41 -8.95 -6.05 -11.24
C TRP A 41 -9.42 -7.43 -11.76
N PRO A 42 -10.54 -7.94 -11.28
CA PRO A 42 -11.09 -9.23 -11.72
C PRO A 42 -11.81 -9.09 -13.08
N ILE A 43 -11.03 -8.84 -14.14
CA ILE A 43 -11.59 -8.68 -15.50
C ILE A 43 -12.17 -10.01 -15.97
N PRO A 44 -13.44 -10.05 -16.41
CA PRO A 44 -14.06 -11.28 -16.90
C PRO A 44 -13.32 -11.87 -18.11
N ALA A 45 -13.16 -13.18 -18.15
CA ALA A 45 -12.43 -13.86 -19.23
C ALA A 45 -13.01 -13.59 -20.64
N ASN A 46 -14.30 -13.27 -20.73
CA ASN A 46 -15.01 -12.92 -21.97
C ASN A 46 -15.08 -11.41 -22.24
N PHE A 47 -14.28 -10.60 -21.54
CA PHE A 47 -14.22 -9.15 -21.76
C PHE A 47 -13.80 -8.86 -23.20
N ASN A 48 -14.57 -8.00 -23.89
CA ASN A 48 -14.30 -7.66 -25.29
C ASN A 48 -13.14 -6.67 -25.39
N THR A 49 -12.04 -7.12 -25.97
CA THR A 49 -10.81 -6.33 -26.19
C THR A 49 -10.70 -5.75 -27.59
N THR A 50 -11.73 -5.91 -28.43
CA THR A 50 -11.73 -5.37 -29.81
C THR A 50 -12.46 -4.02 -29.83
N PRO A 51 -11.80 -2.90 -30.14
CA PRO A 51 -12.46 -1.61 -30.20
C PRO A 51 -13.40 -1.50 -31.40
N THR A 52 -14.57 -0.92 -31.18
CA THR A 52 -15.53 -0.61 -32.26
C THR A 52 -15.21 0.71 -32.93
N ILE A 53 -14.72 1.70 -32.17
CA ILE A 53 -14.21 2.96 -32.72
C ILE A 53 -12.69 2.93 -32.81
N ASN A 54 -12.15 3.60 -33.82
CA ASN A 54 -10.70 3.72 -33.97
C ASN A 54 -10.11 4.89 -33.14
N ALA A 55 -8.78 4.91 -33.07
CA ALA A 55 -8.02 5.93 -32.30
C ALA A 55 -8.33 7.37 -32.77
N GLN A 56 -8.53 7.59 -34.06
CA GLN A 56 -8.81 8.93 -34.64
C GLN A 56 -10.18 9.45 -34.20
N VAL A 57 -11.20 8.59 -34.13
CA VAL A 57 -12.52 8.96 -33.61
C VAL A 57 -12.46 9.31 -32.14
N ALA A 58 -11.73 8.53 -31.35
CA ALA A 58 -11.53 8.81 -29.93
C ALA A 58 -10.77 10.13 -29.72
N GLN A 59 -9.75 10.39 -30.51
CA GLN A 59 -9.00 11.64 -30.49
C GLN A 59 -9.89 12.85 -30.81
N ALA A 60 -10.73 12.74 -31.85
CA ALA A 60 -11.69 13.79 -32.18
C ALA A 60 -12.70 14.05 -31.05
N THR A 61 -13.17 12.99 -30.36
CA THR A 61 -14.03 13.12 -29.20
C THR A 61 -13.32 13.89 -28.06
N ALA A 62 -12.08 13.53 -27.74
CA ALA A 62 -11.28 14.20 -26.73
C ALA A 62 -11.01 15.69 -27.08
N TRP A 63 -10.69 15.98 -28.34
CA TRP A 63 -10.47 17.35 -28.82
C TRP A 63 -11.75 18.18 -28.78
N THR A 64 -12.89 17.57 -29.07
CA THR A 64 -14.19 18.25 -28.90
C THR A 64 -14.45 18.62 -27.44
N ALA A 65 -14.15 17.70 -26.51
CA ALA A 65 -14.27 17.96 -25.07
C ALA A 65 -13.25 18.99 -24.55
N LEU A 66 -12.08 19.06 -25.20
CA LEU A 66 -11.06 20.07 -24.92
C LEU A 66 -11.47 21.49 -25.41
N GLY A 67 -12.35 21.55 -26.40
CA GLY A 67 -12.78 22.80 -27.06
C GLY A 67 -12.00 23.10 -28.35
N GLY A 68 -11.32 22.12 -28.92
CA GLY A 68 -10.57 22.19 -30.16
C GLY A 68 -9.33 21.32 -30.18
N GLU A 69 -8.61 21.31 -31.31
CA GLU A 69 -7.34 20.62 -31.44
C GLU A 69 -6.27 21.25 -30.51
N PRO A 70 -5.55 20.46 -29.72
CA PRO A 70 -4.50 20.98 -28.86
C PRO A 70 -3.35 21.57 -29.68
N ASN A 71 -2.78 22.69 -29.21
CA ASN A 71 -1.67 23.38 -29.89
C ASN A 71 -0.27 22.85 -29.52
N GLY A 72 -0.19 21.86 -28.63
CA GLY A 72 1.02 21.13 -28.25
C GLY A 72 1.06 19.72 -28.84
N ALA A 73 2.27 19.17 -29.00
CA ALA A 73 2.43 17.80 -29.44
C ALA A 73 1.78 16.82 -28.45
N SER A 74 0.94 15.95 -28.96
CA SER A 74 0.26 14.91 -28.17
C SER A 74 0.65 13.53 -28.69
N PRO A 75 0.93 12.55 -27.81
CA PRO A 75 1.19 11.18 -28.22
C PRO A 75 -0.03 10.56 -28.92
N ALA A 76 0.22 9.52 -29.71
CA ALA A 76 -0.87 8.76 -30.33
C ALA A 76 -1.74 8.10 -29.24
N PRO A 77 -3.08 8.05 -29.44
CA PRO A 77 -3.97 7.37 -28.51
C PRO A 77 -3.58 5.91 -28.30
N ARG A 78 -3.62 5.44 -27.07
CA ARG A 78 -3.37 4.03 -26.74
C ARG A 78 -4.61 3.34 -26.20
N LEU A 79 -4.73 2.04 -26.47
CA LEU A 79 -5.84 1.24 -25.95
C LEU A 79 -5.51 0.74 -24.53
N VAL A 80 -6.43 0.93 -23.62
CA VAL A 80 -6.31 0.53 -22.21
C VAL A 80 -7.61 -0.08 -21.70
N ILE A 81 -7.55 -0.81 -20.60
CA ILE A 81 -8.73 -1.16 -19.83
C ILE A 81 -8.81 -0.21 -18.65
N TRP A 82 -9.93 0.51 -18.55
CA TRP A 82 -10.20 1.46 -17.51
C TRP A 82 -11.33 0.97 -16.60
N GLY A 83 -11.14 1.01 -15.29
CA GLY A 83 -12.16 0.75 -14.29
C GLY A 83 -12.50 2.03 -13.53
N ASP A 84 -13.74 2.19 -13.11
CA ASP A 84 -14.16 3.32 -12.28
C ASP A 84 -13.73 3.07 -10.84
N ILE A 85 -12.62 3.69 -10.44
CA ILE A 85 -12.04 3.57 -9.10
C ILE A 85 -12.92 4.17 -7.98
N SER A 86 -13.88 5.04 -8.32
CA SER A 86 -14.82 5.60 -7.34
C SER A 86 -15.81 4.57 -6.80
N SER A 87 -15.91 3.38 -7.42
CA SER A 87 -16.79 2.30 -7.02
C SER A 87 -16.14 0.92 -7.19
N PRO A 88 -15.07 0.62 -6.46
CA PRO A 88 -14.23 -0.57 -6.72
C PRO A 88 -14.94 -1.92 -6.62
N GLN A 89 -16.07 -1.99 -5.93
CA GLN A 89 -16.82 -3.24 -5.74
C GLN A 89 -17.90 -3.49 -6.81
N LEU A 90 -18.25 -2.50 -7.62
CA LEU A 90 -19.35 -2.56 -8.59
C LEU A 90 -18.97 -1.98 -9.96
N ALA A 91 -17.70 -1.64 -10.17
CA ALA A 91 -17.27 -0.90 -11.34
C ALA A 91 -17.35 -1.73 -12.61
N PRO A 92 -18.04 -1.25 -13.65
CA PRO A 92 -17.89 -1.81 -14.98
C PRO A 92 -16.48 -1.49 -15.50
N PHE A 93 -15.84 -2.47 -16.12
CA PHE A 93 -14.63 -2.26 -16.90
C PHE A 93 -14.99 -1.77 -18.28
N PHE A 94 -14.22 -0.82 -18.78
CA PHE A 94 -14.36 -0.28 -20.12
C PHE A 94 -13.08 -0.53 -20.90
N LEU A 95 -13.21 -1.01 -22.13
CA LEU A 95 -12.15 -0.85 -23.10
C LEU A 95 -12.15 0.61 -23.51
N ALA A 96 -11.07 1.33 -23.31
CA ALA A 96 -11.00 2.76 -23.51
C ALA A 96 -9.80 3.15 -24.38
N TRP A 97 -9.97 4.20 -25.17
CA TRP A 97 -8.86 4.93 -25.75
C TRP A 97 -8.41 6.02 -24.76
N GLU A 98 -7.18 5.94 -24.35
CA GLU A 98 -6.50 7.01 -23.63
C GLU A 98 -5.93 8.00 -24.63
N VAL A 99 -6.38 9.24 -24.56
CA VAL A 99 -5.99 10.34 -25.47
C VAL A 99 -5.32 11.43 -24.64
N ALA A 100 -4.01 11.49 -24.69
CA ALA A 100 -3.26 12.57 -24.08
C ALA A 100 -3.47 13.88 -24.85
N VAL A 101 -3.63 15.00 -24.12
CA VAL A 101 -3.79 16.33 -24.69
C VAL A 101 -2.83 17.31 -24.05
N HIS A 102 -2.24 18.17 -24.86
CA HIS A 102 -1.32 19.19 -24.41
C HIS A 102 -1.73 20.53 -25.02
N GLN A 103 -2.62 21.24 -24.34
CA GLN A 103 -3.05 22.57 -24.72
C GLN A 103 -2.13 23.60 -24.08
N ILE A 104 -1.26 24.22 -24.87
CA ILE A 104 -0.42 25.32 -24.42
C ILE A 104 -1.29 26.59 -24.38
N GLY A 105 -1.63 27.03 -23.17
CA GLY A 105 -2.32 28.30 -22.91
C GLY A 105 -1.41 29.26 -22.18
N GLY A 106 -1.89 30.52 -21.93
CA GLY A 106 -1.24 31.34 -20.90
C GLY A 106 -1.11 30.55 -19.62
N ALA A 107 -0.07 30.77 -18.84
CA ALA A 107 0.47 29.85 -17.81
C ALA A 107 -0.52 29.13 -16.89
N ASP A 108 -1.72 29.64 -16.69
CA ASP A 108 -2.71 29.07 -15.79
C ASP A 108 -3.95 28.49 -16.48
N THR A 109 -4.07 28.61 -17.80
CA THR A 109 -5.27 28.21 -18.56
C THR A 109 -5.09 27.02 -19.50
N GLY A 110 -3.87 26.54 -19.69
CA GLY A 110 -3.60 25.36 -20.53
C GLY A 110 -4.09 24.07 -19.89
N LYS A 111 -4.78 23.25 -20.67
CA LYS A 111 -5.17 21.89 -20.25
C LYS A 111 -4.10 20.89 -20.71
N VAL A 112 -3.45 20.26 -19.75
CA VAL A 112 -2.52 19.16 -19.96
C VAL A 112 -3.08 17.96 -19.21
N GLY A 113 -3.33 16.85 -19.92
CA GLY A 113 -3.94 15.68 -19.28
C GLY A 113 -4.36 14.60 -20.26
N ARG A 114 -5.18 13.67 -19.78
CA ARG A 114 -5.65 12.51 -20.52
C ARG A 114 -7.15 12.39 -20.50
N TYR A 115 -7.75 12.23 -21.68
CA TYR A 115 -9.13 11.84 -21.82
C TYR A 115 -9.25 10.33 -22.02
N PHE A 116 -10.22 9.72 -21.38
CA PHE A 116 -10.57 8.32 -21.57
C PHE A 116 -11.89 8.23 -22.32
N VAL A 117 -11.85 7.63 -23.51
CA VAL A 117 -12.97 7.52 -24.42
C VAL A 117 -13.33 6.05 -24.59
N ASP A 118 -14.55 5.67 -24.27
CA ASP A 118 -15.05 4.30 -24.43
C ASP A 118 -14.83 3.81 -25.85
N ALA A 119 -14.02 2.76 -25.99
CA ALA A 119 -13.63 2.21 -27.29
C ALA A 119 -14.77 1.45 -28.03
N GLN A 120 -15.89 1.18 -27.35
CA GLN A 120 -17.07 0.58 -27.95
C GLN A 120 -18.07 1.63 -28.44
N THR A 121 -18.29 2.69 -27.65
CA THR A 121 -19.38 3.64 -27.88
C THR A 121 -18.93 5.04 -28.33
N GLY A 122 -17.65 5.37 -28.15
CA GLY A 122 -17.11 6.72 -28.36
C GLY A 122 -17.51 7.74 -27.29
N ARG A 123 -18.13 7.32 -26.20
CA ARG A 123 -18.53 8.18 -25.10
C ARG A 123 -17.30 8.59 -24.26
N MET A 124 -17.25 9.85 -23.87
CA MET A 124 -16.29 10.29 -22.86
C MET A 124 -16.55 9.60 -21.51
N LEU A 125 -15.56 8.91 -20.99
CA LEU A 125 -15.61 8.24 -19.69
C LEU A 125 -15.09 9.16 -18.58
N HIS A 126 -13.88 9.68 -18.77
CA HIS A 126 -13.20 10.46 -17.75
C HIS A 126 -12.14 11.41 -18.33
N TYR A 127 -11.75 12.42 -17.58
CA TYR A 127 -10.61 13.29 -17.85
C TYR A 127 -9.71 13.35 -16.63
N ILE A 128 -8.42 13.23 -16.87
CA ILE A 128 -7.37 13.32 -15.84
C ILE A 128 -6.44 14.50 -16.22
N SER A 129 -6.26 15.48 -15.33
CA SER A 129 -5.29 16.59 -15.53
C SER A 129 -3.89 16.14 -15.11
N ASP A 130 -2.89 16.55 -15.84
CA ASP A 130 -1.49 16.25 -15.55
C ASP A 130 -0.72 17.51 -15.09
N LYS A 131 -1.43 18.53 -14.61
CA LYS A 131 -0.84 19.79 -14.16
C LYS A 131 -0.94 19.92 -12.64
N HIS A 132 0.18 20.21 -12.01
CA HIS A 132 0.33 20.48 -10.58
C HIS A 132 0.93 21.87 -10.38
N ASP A 133 0.53 22.54 -9.32
CA ASP A 133 0.90 23.93 -9.01
C ASP A 133 1.36 24.07 -7.56
N CYS A 134 2.36 24.91 -7.32
CA CYS A 134 2.91 25.25 -6.01
C CYS A 134 2.61 26.69 -5.57
N GLY A 135 1.52 27.28 -6.06
CA GLY A 135 1.17 28.70 -5.85
C GLY A 135 0.42 29.02 -4.56
N LEU A 136 0.33 30.34 -4.26
CA LEU A 136 -0.35 30.90 -3.08
C LEU A 136 -1.88 30.93 -3.17
N SER A 137 -2.47 30.69 -4.33
CA SER A 137 -3.93 30.71 -4.54
C SER A 137 -4.41 29.35 -5.03
N GLY A 138 -5.39 28.79 -4.30
CA GLY A 138 -5.93 27.47 -4.51
C GLY A 138 -6.43 27.22 -5.93
N CYS A 139 -5.97 26.09 -6.49
CA CYS A 139 -6.47 25.52 -7.72
C CYS A 139 -7.26 24.25 -7.47
N ALA A 140 -8.31 24.08 -8.25
CA ALA A 140 -9.14 22.89 -8.25
C ALA A 140 -8.54 21.81 -9.15
N THR A 141 -8.43 20.66 -8.58
CA THR A 141 -8.37 19.27 -9.11
C THR A 141 -8.06 19.00 -10.58
N GLN A 142 -7.10 18.16 -10.89
CA GLN A 142 -7.27 16.87 -11.58
C GLN A 142 -5.97 16.14 -12.01
N PRO A 143 -6.05 14.88 -12.36
CA PRO A 143 -5.02 13.83 -12.22
C PRO A 143 -4.20 13.42 -13.46
N ALA A 144 -3.28 12.59 -13.33
CA ALA A 144 -2.02 12.09 -13.85
C ALA A 144 -1.93 11.29 -15.18
N ALA A 145 -0.75 11.11 -15.72
CA ALA A 145 -0.45 10.54 -17.03
C ALA A 145 0.70 9.55 -17.15
N PRO A 146 0.80 8.77 -18.22
CA PRO A 146 1.74 7.68 -18.33
C PRO A 146 3.06 7.92 -19.10
N GLU A 147 3.95 6.93 -19.01
CA GLU A 147 5.32 6.81 -19.43
C GLU A 147 5.61 6.90 -20.93
N VAL A 148 6.82 7.36 -21.26
CA VAL A 148 7.45 7.18 -22.57
C VAL A 148 8.87 6.62 -22.40
N ASP A 149 9.13 5.53 -23.11
CA ASP A 149 10.41 4.80 -23.12
C ASP A 149 11.49 5.56 -23.93
N GLY A 150 12.69 5.74 -23.38
CA GLY A 150 13.84 6.37 -24.02
C GLY A 150 15.09 5.47 -24.06
N PRO A 151 16.04 5.67 -24.99
CA PRO A 151 17.05 4.67 -25.33
C PRO A 151 18.20 4.57 -24.31
N ARG A 152 18.66 3.34 -24.13
CA ARG A 152 19.83 2.94 -23.31
C ARG A 152 21.16 3.37 -23.91
N VAL A 153 22.08 3.83 -23.07
CA VAL A 153 23.49 4.01 -23.42
C VAL A 153 24.31 2.81 -22.92
N THR A 154 25.11 2.26 -23.81
CA THR A 154 26.00 1.11 -23.55
C THR A 154 27.37 1.63 -23.17
N LEU A 155 27.96 1.08 -22.10
CA LEU A 155 29.34 1.35 -21.67
C LEU A 155 30.34 0.64 -22.58
N ILE A 156 31.45 1.31 -22.93
CA ILE A 156 32.57 0.77 -23.69
C ILE A 156 33.78 0.66 -22.76
N GLU A 157 34.43 -0.51 -22.80
CA GLU A 157 35.64 -0.84 -22.04
C GLU A 157 36.88 -0.10 -22.55
N GLU A 158 37.83 0.17 -21.63
CA GLU A 158 39.09 0.86 -21.91
C GLU A 158 40.18 -0.07 -22.51
N PRO A 159 41.02 0.40 -23.42
CA PRO A 159 42.19 -0.32 -23.90
C PRO A 159 43.51 0.10 -23.19
N SER A 160 44.41 -0.85 -23.08
CA SER A 160 45.71 -0.77 -22.41
C SER A 160 46.71 0.20 -23.06
N VAL A 161 47.51 0.87 -22.21
CA VAL A 161 48.47 1.92 -22.50
C VAL A 161 49.76 1.39 -23.16
N ILE A 162 50.17 2.01 -24.26
CA ILE A 162 51.54 2.00 -24.81
C ILE A 162 52.07 3.43 -24.66
N GLU A 163 53.19 3.64 -23.94
CA GLU A 163 53.80 4.96 -23.80
C GLU A 163 54.32 5.46 -25.13
N ASN A 164 53.79 6.59 -25.60
CA ASN A 164 54.25 7.34 -26.76
C ASN A 164 54.69 8.74 -26.29
N PRO A 165 55.79 9.29 -26.74
CA PRO A 165 56.27 10.62 -26.31
C PRO A 165 55.35 11.79 -26.70
N ASP A 166 54.36 11.54 -27.57
CA ASP A 166 53.25 12.46 -27.86
C ASP A 166 51.95 12.10 -27.10
N ALA A 167 52.05 11.35 -25.99
CA ALA A 167 50.90 10.95 -25.22
C ALA A 167 50.14 12.14 -24.65
N PRO A 168 48.79 12.16 -24.70
CA PRO A 168 47.99 13.19 -24.08
C PRO A 168 48.27 13.28 -22.58
N VAL A 169 48.42 14.51 -22.06
CA VAL A 169 48.74 14.75 -20.66
C VAL A 169 47.41 14.95 -19.88
N PRO A 170 47.19 14.15 -18.81
CA PRO A 170 46.03 14.29 -17.96
C PRO A 170 45.91 15.71 -17.38
N THR A 171 44.76 16.35 -17.60
CA THR A 171 44.51 17.73 -17.16
C THR A 171 43.19 17.81 -16.44
N THR A 172 43.20 18.34 -15.24
CA THR A 172 41.96 18.52 -14.45
C THR A 172 41.30 19.86 -14.80
N VAL A 173 40.03 19.80 -15.10
CA VAL A 173 39.20 20.99 -15.30
C VAL A 173 38.19 21.08 -14.15
N THR A 174 38.19 22.22 -13.45
CA THR A 174 37.23 22.52 -12.39
C THR A 174 36.20 23.55 -12.88
N VAL A 175 34.94 23.28 -12.71
CA VAL A 175 33.87 24.25 -12.95
C VAL A 175 33.37 24.80 -11.63
N MET A 176 33.39 26.12 -11.52
CA MET A 176 32.87 26.86 -10.36
C MET A 176 31.68 27.68 -10.76
N ALA A 177 30.65 27.72 -9.91
CA ALA A 177 29.45 28.53 -10.20
C ALA A 177 28.96 29.29 -8.96
N TRP A 178 28.49 30.52 -9.17
CA TRP A 178 27.76 31.25 -8.16
C TRP A 178 26.30 30.77 -8.19
N THR A 179 25.83 30.20 -7.07
CA THR A 179 24.48 29.62 -6.94
C THR A 179 23.94 29.81 -5.53
N ARG A 180 22.64 29.65 -5.33
CA ARG A 180 22.03 29.65 -4.01
C ARG A 180 21.95 28.22 -3.47
N THR A 181 22.71 27.96 -2.42
CA THR A 181 22.73 26.64 -1.74
C THR A 181 21.94 26.64 -0.44
N GLY A 182 21.49 27.81 0.04
CA GLY A 182 20.71 27.93 1.28
C GLY A 182 19.23 27.64 1.05
N ALA A 183 18.53 27.37 2.16
CA ALA A 183 17.08 27.05 2.16
C ALA A 183 16.19 28.23 1.75
N ASP A 184 16.61 29.48 2.05
CA ASP A 184 15.82 30.70 1.83
C ASP A 184 16.15 31.31 0.47
N ALA A 185 15.14 31.78 -0.24
CA ALA A 185 15.29 32.45 -1.54
C ALA A 185 16.19 33.71 -1.49
N PHE A 186 16.33 34.31 -0.32
CA PHE A 186 17.22 35.48 -0.07
C PHE A 186 18.63 35.06 0.38
N SER A 187 18.93 33.76 0.52
CA SER A 187 20.27 33.32 0.83
C SER A 187 21.28 33.89 -0.16
N SER A 188 22.45 34.27 0.32
CA SER A 188 23.51 34.82 -0.52
C SER A 188 24.01 33.77 -1.53
N LEU A 189 24.40 34.22 -2.70
CA LEU A 189 25.08 33.41 -3.68
C LEU A 189 26.41 32.85 -3.08
N GLN A 190 26.69 31.61 -3.30
CA GLN A 190 27.94 30.95 -2.92
C GLN A 190 28.67 30.51 -4.20
N ASN A 191 29.99 30.72 -4.22
CA ASN A 191 30.83 30.19 -5.31
C ASN A 191 31.28 28.78 -4.94
N ILE A 192 30.71 27.80 -5.59
CA ILE A 192 30.94 26.38 -5.26
C ILE A 192 31.51 25.63 -6.46
N PRO A 193 32.23 24.52 -6.24
CA PRO A 193 32.42 23.51 -7.26
C PRO A 193 31.06 23.04 -7.77
N PHE A 194 30.85 23.01 -9.09
CA PHE A 194 29.52 22.82 -9.68
C PHE A 194 29.36 21.37 -10.15
N PRO A 195 28.62 20.52 -9.41
CA PRO A 195 28.51 19.12 -9.72
C PRO A 195 27.52 18.83 -10.84
N GLY A 196 27.67 17.67 -11.48
CA GLY A 196 26.68 17.11 -12.40
C GLY A 196 26.51 17.85 -13.73
N LEU A 197 27.35 18.82 -14.05
CA LEU A 197 27.24 19.60 -15.28
C LEU A 197 27.83 18.81 -16.46
N GLU A 198 27.07 18.64 -17.51
CA GLU A 198 27.48 18.05 -18.78
C GLU A 198 28.15 19.08 -19.68
N ILE A 199 29.33 18.78 -20.17
CA ILE A 199 30.17 19.67 -20.97
C ILE A 199 30.67 18.92 -22.21
N SER A 200 30.38 19.47 -23.40
CA SER A 200 31.00 18.98 -24.65
C SER A 200 32.40 19.57 -24.81
N VAL A 201 33.39 18.71 -24.81
CA VAL A 201 34.79 19.08 -25.02
C VAL A 201 35.15 18.82 -26.49
N PRO A 202 35.54 19.86 -27.27
CA PRO A 202 35.88 19.69 -28.68
C PRO A 202 36.94 18.65 -28.91
N GLY A 203 36.69 17.71 -29.83
CA GLY A 203 37.60 16.60 -30.16
C GLY A 203 37.71 15.44 -29.16
N ILE A 204 37.05 15.55 -28.00
CA ILE A 204 37.12 14.57 -26.92
C ILE A 204 35.73 13.98 -26.61
N GLY A 205 34.64 14.80 -26.72
CA GLY A 205 33.28 14.37 -26.41
C GLY A 205 32.73 14.89 -25.09
N LEU A 206 31.64 14.27 -24.62
CA LEU A 206 30.94 14.68 -23.40
C LEU A 206 31.74 14.34 -22.15
N ARG A 207 31.78 15.25 -21.19
CA ARG A 207 32.28 15.08 -19.84
C ARG A 207 31.23 15.55 -18.85
N VAL A 208 31.20 14.95 -17.68
CA VAL A 208 30.30 15.33 -16.57
C VAL A 208 31.17 15.70 -15.37
N THR A 209 30.88 16.83 -14.75
CA THR A 209 31.58 17.20 -13.52
C THR A 209 31.19 16.29 -12.37
N ASP A 210 32.19 15.84 -11.61
CA ASP A 210 31.99 15.08 -10.37
C ASP A 210 31.43 15.98 -9.22
N ASN A 211 31.31 15.42 -8.02
CA ASN A 211 30.84 16.16 -6.85
C ASN A 211 31.79 17.28 -6.38
N ASN A 212 33.04 17.31 -6.87
CA ASN A 212 34.01 18.38 -6.68
C ASN A 212 34.02 19.39 -7.85
N GLY A 213 33.01 19.31 -8.74
CA GLY A 213 32.93 20.14 -9.94
C GLY A 213 34.02 19.86 -10.95
N GLN A 214 34.65 18.67 -10.94
CA GLN A 214 35.85 18.35 -11.72
C GLN A 214 35.57 17.25 -12.76
N PHE A 215 36.36 17.32 -13.84
CA PHE A 215 36.52 16.23 -14.79
C PHE A 215 37.95 16.21 -15.34
N LEU A 216 38.38 15.05 -15.82
CA LEU A 216 39.69 14.85 -16.43
C LEU A 216 39.56 14.83 -17.96
N ILE A 217 40.56 15.41 -18.63
CA ILE A 217 40.76 15.31 -20.07
C ILE A 217 42.25 15.05 -20.37
N ASP A 218 42.49 14.25 -21.40
CA ASP A 218 43.81 13.99 -21.88
C ASP A 218 44.01 14.78 -23.19
N ILE A 219 44.90 15.77 -23.19
CA ILE A 219 45.14 16.65 -24.34
C ILE A 219 46.62 16.81 -24.59
N ASN A 220 47.01 16.95 -25.87
CA ASN A 220 48.33 17.25 -26.32
C ASN A 220 48.49 18.64 -26.97
N SER A 221 47.35 19.34 -27.10
CA SER A 221 47.31 20.71 -27.60
C SER A 221 46.23 21.51 -26.86
N PRO A 222 46.29 22.84 -26.84
CA PRO A 222 45.30 23.67 -26.18
C PRO A 222 43.89 23.44 -26.69
N VAL A 223 42.94 23.27 -25.77
CA VAL A 223 41.50 23.13 -26.10
C VAL A 223 40.69 24.23 -25.40
N THR A 224 39.84 24.91 -26.15
CA THR A 224 38.90 25.88 -25.57
C THR A 224 37.54 25.26 -25.41
N ILE A 225 37.03 25.28 -24.17
CA ILE A 225 35.68 24.85 -23.83
C ILE A 225 34.81 26.08 -23.63
N SER A 226 33.61 26.09 -24.17
CA SER A 226 32.66 27.16 -23.97
C SER A 226 31.27 26.59 -23.64
N ILE A 227 30.60 27.20 -22.68
CA ILE A 227 29.24 26.85 -22.24
C ILE A 227 28.30 28.02 -22.55
N SER A 228 27.15 27.74 -23.10
CA SER A 228 26.06 28.69 -23.31
C SER A 228 24.73 28.07 -22.85
N GLY A 229 24.51 28.07 -21.55
CA GLY A 229 23.42 27.36 -20.89
C GLY A 229 23.93 26.15 -20.07
N LEU A 230 23.02 25.53 -19.32
CA LEU A 230 23.34 24.39 -18.45
C LEU A 230 22.61 23.16 -18.92
N ASN A 231 23.34 22.08 -19.08
CA ASN A 231 22.84 20.71 -19.23
C ASN A 231 23.42 19.87 -18.09
N GLY A 232 22.65 19.05 -17.47
CA GLY A 232 23.10 18.28 -16.31
C GLY A 232 22.83 16.78 -16.44
N ARG A 233 23.56 15.98 -15.67
CA ARG A 233 23.37 14.52 -15.62
C ARG A 233 21.96 14.12 -15.19
N HIS A 234 21.25 15.01 -14.50
CA HIS A 234 19.91 14.75 -13.95
C HIS A 234 18.84 15.76 -14.42
N HIS A 235 19.11 16.51 -15.47
CA HIS A 235 18.12 17.35 -16.15
C HIS A 235 18.53 17.63 -17.60
N ALA A 236 17.56 17.87 -18.46
CA ALA A 236 17.77 18.37 -19.82
C ALA A 236 18.29 19.83 -19.78
N PRO A 237 18.70 20.39 -20.94
CA PRO A 237 19.13 21.79 -21.01
C PRO A 237 18.13 22.74 -20.40
N ILE A 238 18.56 23.57 -19.44
CA ILE A 238 17.70 24.54 -18.78
C ILE A 238 17.31 25.64 -19.77
N SER A 239 16.01 25.82 -19.94
CA SER A 239 15.44 26.88 -20.76
C SER A 239 15.05 28.12 -19.94
N GLY A 240 14.80 29.24 -20.61
CA GLY A 240 14.45 30.54 -20.02
C GLY A 240 15.55 31.58 -20.28
N GLY A 241 15.20 32.85 -20.14
CA GLY A 241 16.13 33.96 -20.39
C GLY A 241 17.32 34.00 -19.42
N SER A 242 18.39 34.71 -19.81
CA SER A 242 19.57 34.96 -18.95
C SER A 242 20.44 33.74 -18.64
N ALA A 243 20.52 32.77 -19.57
CA ALA A 243 21.35 31.59 -19.42
C ALA A 243 22.83 31.96 -19.12
N PRO A 244 23.52 31.30 -18.18
CA PRO A 244 24.90 31.56 -17.88
C PRO A 244 25.81 31.13 -19.03
N THR A 245 26.90 31.86 -19.21
CA THR A 245 27.97 31.54 -20.17
C THR A 245 29.30 31.43 -19.47
N GLY A 246 30.18 30.61 -19.98
CA GLY A 246 31.55 30.47 -19.49
C GLY A 246 32.48 29.98 -20.61
N SER A 247 33.76 30.34 -20.54
CA SER A 247 34.74 29.83 -21.46
C SER A 247 36.09 29.72 -20.74
N VAL A 248 36.87 28.68 -21.08
CA VAL A 248 38.24 28.50 -20.59
C VAL A 248 39.07 27.80 -21.65
N THR A 249 40.28 28.28 -21.85
CA THR A 249 41.31 27.61 -22.67
C THR A 249 42.21 26.78 -21.78
N ILE A 250 42.25 25.48 -22.01
CA ILE A 250 42.97 24.50 -21.22
C ILE A 250 44.30 24.19 -21.95
N GLN A 251 45.40 24.22 -21.21
CA GLN A 251 46.73 23.86 -21.70
C GLN A 251 47.06 22.43 -21.24
N PRO A 252 47.75 21.62 -22.05
CA PRO A 252 48.17 20.28 -21.64
C PRO A 252 48.93 20.29 -20.30
N GLY A 253 48.52 19.44 -19.35
CA GLY A 253 49.13 19.31 -18.03
C GLY A 253 48.90 20.50 -17.06
N VAL A 254 48.13 21.50 -17.45
CA VAL A 254 47.83 22.66 -16.58
C VAL A 254 46.36 22.68 -16.18
N ASN A 255 46.10 22.45 -14.89
CA ASN A 255 44.76 22.49 -14.37
C ASN A 255 44.10 23.82 -14.67
N ALA A 256 42.85 23.79 -15.06
CA ALA A 256 42.06 24.94 -15.46
C ALA A 256 40.78 25.09 -14.65
N THR A 257 40.36 26.36 -14.46
CA THR A 257 39.07 26.63 -13.79
C THR A 257 38.18 27.44 -14.71
N MET A 258 36.93 26.95 -14.93
CA MET A 258 35.86 27.67 -15.59
C MET A 258 34.97 28.31 -14.53
N GLN A 259 34.72 29.60 -14.65
CA GLN A 259 33.82 30.29 -13.73
C GLN A 259 32.49 30.59 -14.42
N LEU A 260 31.36 30.20 -13.81
CA LEU A 260 30.03 30.55 -14.23
C LEU A 260 29.46 31.60 -13.27
N LEU A 261 28.95 32.68 -13.84
CA LEU A 261 28.40 33.83 -13.13
C LEU A 261 29.43 34.54 -12.23
N SER A 262 28.97 35.57 -11.48
CA SER A 262 29.74 36.30 -10.49
C SER A 262 28.89 36.51 -9.22
N SER A 263 29.48 37.01 -8.15
CA SER A 263 28.77 37.35 -6.90
C SER A 263 27.63 38.37 -7.09
N SER A 264 27.69 39.15 -8.17
CA SER A 264 26.69 40.17 -8.53
C SER A 264 25.66 39.68 -9.56
N ALA A 265 25.59 38.34 -9.81
CA ALA A 265 24.63 37.78 -10.75
C ALA A 265 23.19 38.14 -10.35
N SER A 266 22.39 38.54 -11.33
CA SER A 266 20.97 38.84 -11.09
C SER A 266 20.20 37.57 -10.66
N SER A 267 19.02 37.79 -10.05
CA SER A 267 18.14 36.70 -9.67
C SER A 267 17.78 35.81 -10.88
N ALA A 268 17.60 36.39 -12.06
CA ALA A 268 17.30 35.65 -13.27
C ALA A 268 18.47 34.78 -13.77
N GLN A 269 19.71 35.28 -13.66
CA GLN A 269 20.92 34.53 -14.01
C GLN A 269 21.15 33.38 -13.00
N ALA A 270 21.06 33.67 -11.70
CA ALA A 270 21.22 32.71 -10.62
C ALA A 270 20.16 31.63 -10.64
N ALA A 271 18.96 31.87 -11.18
CA ALA A 271 17.89 30.87 -11.31
C ALA A 271 18.36 29.61 -12.07
N HIS A 272 19.16 29.78 -13.12
CA HIS A 272 19.71 28.65 -13.89
C HIS A 272 20.63 27.76 -13.05
N THR A 273 21.63 28.35 -12.39
CA THR A 273 22.59 27.59 -11.58
C THR A 273 21.90 26.98 -10.35
N THR A 274 20.98 27.72 -9.75
CA THR A 274 20.23 27.24 -8.57
C THR A 274 19.30 26.07 -8.90
N ALA A 275 18.53 26.17 -10.00
CA ALA A 275 17.69 25.07 -10.45
C ALA A 275 18.50 23.82 -10.81
N SER A 276 19.63 23.98 -11.55
CA SER A 276 20.52 22.86 -11.86
C SER A 276 21.07 22.19 -10.59
N TYR A 277 21.61 22.97 -9.66
CA TYR A 277 22.17 22.46 -8.41
C TYR A 277 21.15 21.67 -7.58
N TRP A 278 19.97 22.24 -7.36
CA TRP A 278 18.96 21.57 -6.52
C TRP A 278 18.29 20.37 -7.21
N THR A 279 18.12 20.39 -8.53
CA THR A 279 17.65 19.24 -9.29
C THR A 279 18.65 18.09 -9.21
N ASP A 280 19.94 18.36 -9.45
CA ASP A 280 21.00 17.36 -9.34
C ASP A 280 21.09 16.78 -7.93
N ARG A 281 21.15 17.65 -6.92
CA ARG A 281 21.21 17.28 -5.51
C ARG A 281 20.02 16.43 -5.07
N THR A 282 18.80 16.78 -5.47
CA THR A 282 17.59 16.06 -5.08
C THR A 282 17.54 14.68 -5.73
N ASN A 283 17.95 14.57 -7.00
CA ASN A 283 18.02 13.28 -7.68
C ASN A 283 19.08 12.36 -7.07
N GLU A 284 20.29 12.86 -6.79
CA GLU A 284 21.35 12.08 -6.13
C GLU A 284 20.94 11.63 -4.72
N TRP A 285 20.26 12.49 -3.96
CA TRP A 285 19.71 12.14 -2.66
C TRP A 285 18.68 11.01 -2.77
N ALA A 286 17.72 11.11 -3.70
CA ALA A 286 16.75 10.06 -3.90
C ALA A 286 17.40 8.74 -4.35
N ARG A 287 18.47 8.79 -5.20
CA ARG A 287 19.25 7.60 -5.58
C ARG A 287 19.99 6.96 -4.41
N SER A 288 20.47 7.76 -3.47
CA SER A 288 21.13 7.20 -2.28
C SER A 288 20.20 6.34 -1.42
N ILE A 289 18.89 6.55 -1.51
CA ILE A 289 17.84 5.84 -0.75
C ILE A 289 17.18 4.74 -1.60
N LEU A 290 16.71 5.10 -2.79
CA LEU A 290 15.93 4.20 -3.65
C LEU A 290 16.78 3.36 -4.60
N GLY A 291 18.08 3.69 -4.75
CA GLY A 291 18.97 3.09 -5.73
C GLY A 291 18.75 3.63 -7.16
N ASN A 292 19.41 3.00 -8.14
CA ASN A 292 19.30 3.39 -9.54
C ASN A 292 18.10 2.71 -10.22
N THR A 293 16.90 3.19 -9.91
CA THR A 293 15.65 2.66 -10.48
C THR A 293 15.35 3.25 -11.86
N SER A 294 14.52 2.58 -12.65
CA SER A 294 14.04 3.10 -13.93
C SER A 294 13.28 4.42 -13.77
N GLN A 295 12.52 4.55 -12.70
CA GLN A 295 11.77 5.77 -12.35
C GLN A 295 12.70 6.97 -12.13
N LEU A 296 13.80 6.78 -11.40
CA LEU A 296 14.82 7.82 -11.21
C LEU A 296 15.58 8.13 -12.50
N ASN A 297 15.81 7.15 -13.38
CA ASN A 297 16.40 7.41 -14.68
C ASN A 297 15.52 8.29 -15.57
N ILE A 298 14.20 8.12 -15.52
CA ILE A 298 13.25 9.01 -16.20
C ILE A 298 13.23 10.39 -15.53
N ALA A 299 13.24 10.44 -14.19
CA ALA A 299 13.32 11.69 -13.44
C ALA A 299 14.62 12.47 -13.73
N SER A 300 15.72 11.80 -14.10
CA SER A 300 16.96 12.45 -14.56
C SER A 300 16.81 13.18 -15.90
N GLY A 301 15.82 12.85 -16.71
CA GLY A 301 15.51 13.53 -17.97
C GLY A 301 14.52 14.71 -17.81
N VAL A 302 14.34 15.26 -16.61
CA VAL A 302 13.39 16.35 -16.39
C VAL A 302 13.79 17.59 -17.18
N ASN A 303 12.82 18.17 -17.90
CA ASN A 303 12.98 19.48 -18.53
C ASN A 303 12.84 20.58 -17.48
N VAL A 304 13.74 21.54 -17.48
CA VAL A 304 13.75 22.63 -16.51
C VAL A 304 13.58 23.95 -17.22
N THR A 305 12.55 24.70 -16.86
CA THR A 305 12.33 26.07 -17.36
C THR A 305 12.40 27.04 -16.21
N VAL A 306 13.26 28.05 -16.31
CA VAL A 306 13.37 29.14 -15.32
C VAL A 306 12.92 30.45 -15.91
N ASN A 307 12.68 31.42 -15.06
CA ASN A 307 12.29 32.78 -15.46
C ASN A 307 11.03 32.84 -16.37
N ASN A 308 10.09 31.91 -16.15
CA ASN A 308 8.78 32.05 -16.79
C ASN A 308 8.19 33.43 -16.49
N SER A 309 7.51 34.01 -17.47
CA SER A 309 7.02 35.40 -17.40
C SER A 309 5.98 35.70 -16.32
N ASN A 310 5.36 34.65 -15.77
CA ASN A 310 4.48 34.77 -14.61
C ASN A 310 5.28 34.97 -13.31
N THR A 311 4.59 35.19 -12.21
CA THR A 311 5.19 35.40 -10.88
C THR A 311 4.45 34.62 -9.81
N CYS A 312 5.07 34.40 -8.67
CA CYS A 312 4.46 33.81 -7.46
C CYS A 312 3.97 32.35 -7.61
N ASN A 313 4.55 31.59 -8.51
CA ASN A 313 4.24 30.15 -8.65
C ASN A 313 5.45 29.37 -9.20
N ALA A 314 5.40 28.06 -9.07
CA ALA A 314 6.19 27.08 -9.81
C ALA A 314 5.25 25.91 -10.18
N THR A 315 5.61 25.08 -11.14
CA THR A 315 4.77 23.97 -11.59
C THR A 315 5.58 22.79 -12.07
N TYR A 316 5.07 21.57 -11.85
CA TYR A 316 5.47 20.37 -12.56
C TYR A 316 4.40 19.95 -13.57
N SER A 317 4.82 19.49 -14.74
CA SER A 317 3.95 18.89 -15.75
C SER A 317 4.40 17.47 -16.07
N SER A 318 3.57 16.49 -15.76
CA SER A 318 3.84 15.08 -15.96
C SER A 318 3.93 14.70 -17.44
N ASN A 319 3.06 15.25 -18.30
CA ASN A 319 3.06 14.97 -19.76
C ASN A 319 4.36 15.32 -20.47
N SER A 320 4.99 16.41 -20.07
CA SER A 320 6.23 16.89 -20.68
C SER A 320 7.46 16.62 -19.79
N ASN A 321 7.27 16.01 -18.62
CA ASN A 321 8.29 15.87 -17.59
C ASN A 321 9.03 17.18 -17.36
N THR A 322 8.30 18.29 -17.11
CA THR A 322 8.84 19.64 -17.05
C THR A 322 8.56 20.28 -15.70
N THR A 323 9.59 20.81 -15.06
CA THR A 323 9.48 21.77 -13.95
C THR A 323 9.61 23.19 -14.48
N THR A 324 8.75 24.09 -14.03
CA THR A 324 8.73 25.50 -14.47
C THR A 324 8.77 26.43 -13.28
N TYR A 325 9.76 27.30 -13.24
CA TYR A 325 9.96 28.29 -12.16
C TYR A 325 9.74 29.69 -12.69
N TYR A 326 8.99 30.49 -11.93
CA TYR A 326 8.54 31.81 -12.34
C TYR A 326 9.53 32.88 -11.91
N GLN A 327 9.59 33.93 -12.69
CA GLN A 327 10.48 35.06 -12.43
C GLN A 327 10.10 35.82 -11.16
N GLN A 328 11.04 36.57 -10.63
CA GLN A 328 10.79 37.54 -9.55
C GLN A 328 9.77 38.60 -9.99
N GLY A 329 8.77 38.87 -9.16
CA GLY A 329 7.77 39.89 -9.41
C GLY A 329 6.55 39.78 -8.50
N SER A 330 5.65 40.74 -8.55
CA SER A 330 4.39 40.75 -7.78
C SER A 330 4.58 40.51 -6.26
N GLY A 331 5.70 40.92 -5.70
CA GLY A 331 6.04 40.68 -4.28
C GLY A 331 6.63 39.33 -3.98
N CYS A 332 6.88 38.49 -4.99
CA CYS A 332 7.50 37.17 -4.81
C CYS A 332 8.93 37.16 -5.34
N SER A 333 9.77 36.30 -4.73
CA SER A 333 11.10 35.97 -5.20
C SER A 333 11.03 35.19 -6.51
N ASN A 334 12.17 35.04 -7.21
CA ASN A 334 12.28 34.04 -8.26
C ASN A 334 12.13 32.64 -7.65
N THR A 335 11.25 31.83 -8.19
CA THR A 335 10.85 30.58 -7.55
C THR A 335 11.80 29.41 -7.79
N ALA A 336 12.86 29.60 -8.60
CA ALA A 336 13.91 28.62 -8.78
C ALA A 336 14.89 28.63 -7.58
N PHE A 337 14.45 28.11 -6.44
CA PHE A 337 15.31 27.95 -5.25
C PHE A 337 14.95 26.67 -4.45
N SER A 338 15.92 26.17 -3.72
CA SER A 338 15.96 25.01 -2.81
C SER A 338 14.70 24.14 -2.74
N THR A 339 13.86 24.41 -1.74
CA THR A 339 12.68 23.61 -1.41
C THR A 339 11.61 23.65 -2.50
N VAL A 340 11.51 24.75 -3.27
CA VAL A 340 10.57 24.84 -4.39
C VAL A 340 11.06 23.98 -5.56
N VAL A 341 12.37 23.99 -5.85
CA VAL A 341 12.92 23.10 -6.89
C VAL A 341 12.73 21.63 -6.52
N ALA A 342 13.01 21.28 -5.26
CA ALA A 342 12.85 19.93 -4.77
C ALA A 342 11.38 19.48 -4.71
N HIS A 343 10.44 20.40 -4.43
CA HIS A 343 9.00 20.15 -4.42
C HIS A 343 8.48 19.80 -5.83
N GLU A 344 8.77 20.63 -6.82
CA GLU A 344 8.34 20.36 -8.20
C GLU A 344 8.98 19.09 -8.77
N TRP A 345 10.24 18.83 -8.44
CA TRP A 345 10.90 17.59 -8.79
C TRP A 345 10.24 16.40 -8.08
N GLY A 346 9.77 16.60 -6.84
CA GLY A 346 9.07 15.60 -6.02
C GLY A 346 7.77 15.13 -6.65
N HIS A 347 6.98 16.02 -7.25
CA HIS A 347 5.84 15.64 -8.08
C HIS A 347 6.24 14.73 -9.23
N GLY A 348 7.38 15.02 -9.87
CA GLY A 348 7.94 14.18 -10.92
C GLY A 348 8.28 12.77 -10.43
N LEU A 349 8.87 12.65 -9.25
CA LEU A 349 9.19 11.36 -8.66
C LEU A 349 7.92 10.57 -8.30
N ASP A 350 6.97 11.20 -7.59
CA ASP A 350 5.68 10.61 -7.23
C ASP A 350 4.92 10.11 -8.48
N ASN A 351 4.88 10.95 -9.52
CA ASN A 351 4.28 10.57 -10.81
C ASN A 351 4.94 9.32 -11.43
N ARG A 352 6.26 9.14 -11.29
CA ARG A 352 6.97 7.98 -11.87
C ARG A 352 6.68 6.68 -11.13
N TYR A 353 6.25 6.77 -9.89
CA TYR A 353 5.75 5.61 -9.15
C TYR A 353 4.22 5.42 -9.27
N GLY A 354 3.53 6.26 -10.05
CA GLY A 354 2.10 6.14 -10.37
C GLY A 354 1.18 7.07 -9.56
N GLY A 355 1.73 7.85 -8.61
CA GLY A 355 1.00 8.42 -7.49
C GLY A 355 0.03 9.54 -7.76
N ILE A 356 0.12 10.28 -8.84
CA ILE A 356 -0.66 11.51 -8.96
C ILE A 356 -2.16 11.26 -9.19
N ALA A 357 -2.52 10.23 -9.97
CA ALA A 357 -3.90 10.05 -10.45
C ALA A 357 -4.94 9.96 -9.34
N ASN A 358 -4.61 9.27 -8.26
CA ASN A 358 -5.56 8.90 -7.20
C ASN A 358 -5.32 9.64 -5.89
N SER A 359 -4.24 10.39 -5.81
CA SER A 359 -3.84 11.06 -4.57
C SER A 359 -4.26 12.53 -4.49
N VAL A 360 -4.91 13.08 -5.51
CA VAL A 360 -5.27 14.52 -5.54
C VAL A 360 -6.24 14.89 -4.43
N ALA A 361 -7.30 14.11 -4.25
CA ALA A 361 -8.28 14.35 -3.20
C ALA A 361 -7.68 14.24 -1.81
N GLU A 362 -6.68 13.37 -1.64
CA GLU A 362 -5.94 13.12 -0.41
C GLU A 362 -4.73 14.08 -0.25
N GLY A 363 -4.35 14.80 -1.29
CA GLY A 363 -3.22 15.72 -1.29
C GLY A 363 -1.86 15.05 -1.15
N LEU A 364 -1.76 13.74 -1.44
CA LEU A 364 -0.51 13.00 -1.22
C LEU A 364 0.60 13.49 -2.14
N SER A 365 0.32 13.79 -3.40
CA SER A 365 1.33 14.34 -4.32
C SER A 365 1.89 15.68 -3.85
N GLU A 366 1.02 16.58 -3.36
CA GLU A 366 1.46 17.84 -2.75
C GLU A 366 2.29 17.59 -1.49
N GLY A 367 1.86 16.64 -0.66
CA GLY A 367 2.60 16.26 0.53
C GLY A 367 3.95 15.61 0.23
N TRP A 368 4.08 14.82 -0.83
CA TRP A 368 5.37 14.28 -1.29
C TRP A 368 6.33 15.37 -1.76
N GLY A 369 5.84 16.34 -2.55
CA GLY A 369 6.63 17.50 -2.93
C GLY A 369 7.15 18.25 -1.70
N ASP A 370 6.26 18.51 -0.74
CA ASP A 370 6.58 19.19 0.53
C ASP A 370 7.60 18.41 1.37
N ILE A 371 7.44 17.09 1.50
CA ILE A 371 8.35 16.20 2.25
C ILE A 371 9.75 16.24 1.63
N ILE A 372 9.84 16.06 0.32
CA ILE A 372 11.12 16.07 -0.40
C ILE A 372 11.79 17.45 -0.24
N GLY A 373 11.02 18.54 -0.41
CA GLY A 373 11.53 19.89 -0.21
C GLY A 373 12.09 20.15 1.18
N MET A 374 11.33 19.82 2.23
CA MET A 374 11.76 20.06 3.62
C MET A 374 12.93 19.15 4.05
N TYR A 375 12.97 17.91 3.55
CA TYR A 375 14.03 16.96 3.88
C TYR A 375 15.37 17.37 3.27
N GLN A 376 15.39 18.01 2.09
CA GLN A 376 16.61 18.50 1.45
C GLN A 376 17.37 19.52 2.28
N VAL A 377 16.68 20.29 3.13
CA VAL A 377 17.28 21.39 3.91
C VAL A 377 17.14 21.22 5.42
N ASP A 378 16.57 20.07 5.86
CA ASP A 378 16.27 19.77 7.26
C ASP A 378 15.52 20.91 7.97
N SER A 379 14.47 21.42 7.31
CA SER A 379 13.65 22.51 7.81
C SER A 379 12.17 22.21 7.58
N PRO A 380 11.29 22.50 8.56
CA PRO A 380 9.85 22.30 8.37
C PRO A 380 9.23 23.30 7.37
N ILE A 381 9.97 24.34 6.94
CA ILE A 381 9.42 25.42 6.14
C ILE A 381 9.66 25.16 4.66
N LEU A 382 8.57 24.93 3.91
CA LEU A 382 8.60 24.93 2.46
C LEU A 382 8.53 26.37 1.92
N GLY A 383 9.34 26.66 0.91
CA GLY A 383 9.34 27.95 0.24
C GLY A 383 9.83 29.10 1.13
N SER A 384 10.83 28.87 1.99
CA SER A 384 11.41 29.93 2.80
C SER A 384 11.93 31.06 1.91
N GLY A 385 11.54 32.27 2.19
CA GLY A 385 11.88 33.44 1.34
C GLY A 385 11.00 33.62 0.10
N PHE A 386 9.88 32.94 -0.01
CA PHE A 386 9.01 33.06 -1.20
C PHE A 386 8.54 34.50 -1.45
N GLN A 387 8.16 35.24 -0.41
CA GLN A 387 7.76 36.63 -0.48
C GLN A 387 8.73 37.57 0.25
N SER A 388 9.22 37.16 1.41
CA SER A 388 10.15 37.93 2.21
C SER A 388 11.09 36.99 2.98
N PRO A 389 12.26 37.44 3.41
CA PRO A 389 13.19 36.62 4.17
C PRO A 389 12.50 35.87 5.33
N GLY A 390 12.66 34.57 5.39
CA GLY A 390 12.08 33.66 6.41
C GLY A 390 10.58 33.37 6.28
N SER A 391 9.86 34.02 5.34
CA SER A 391 8.45 33.68 5.07
C SER A 391 8.37 32.39 4.29
N GLY A 392 7.53 31.46 4.73
CA GLY A 392 7.29 30.18 4.03
C GLY A 392 5.91 30.14 3.36
N ILE A 393 5.74 29.21 2.45
CA ILE A 393 4.43 28.90 1.85
C ILE A 393 3.67 27.93 2.76
N ARG A 394 4.34 26.89 3.25
CA ARG A 394 3.78 25.84 4.12
C ARG A 394 4.78 25.47 5.22
N ASN A 395 4.29 24.79 6.25
CA ASN A 395 5.13 24.44 7.41
C ASN A 395 4.77 23.03 7.94
N GLY A 396 5.73 22.12 8.00
CA GLY A 396 5.58 20.80 8.60
C GLY A 396 5.20 20.81 10.09
N ASN A 397 5.50 21.88 10.81
CA ASN A 397 5.03 22.09 12.19
C ASN A 397 3.57 22.55 12.29
N ASN A 398 2.78 22.39 11.22
CA ASN A 398 1.37 22.77 11.20
C ASN A 398 0.52 21.97 12.21
N SER A 399 -0.64 22.53 12.57
CA SER A 399 -1.64 21.91 13.45
C SER A 399 -2.77 21.18 12.72
N ARG A 400 -2.68 21.06 11.39
CA ARG A 400 -3.69 20.32 10.60
C ARG A 400 -3.69 18.86 10.97
N VAL A 401 -4.89 18.28 11.06
CA VAL A 401 -5.10 16.86 11.41
C VAL A 401 -6.09 16.23 10.43
N TRP A 402 -6.07 14.93 10.34
CA TRP A 402 -7.05 14.10 9.63
C TRP A 402 -8.08 13.57 10.66
N PRO A 403 -9.37 13.35 10.31
CA PRO A 403 -9.98 13.80 9.04
C PRO A 403 -10.17 15.32 9.01
N TYR A 404 -9.97 15.92 7.84
CA TYR A 404 -10.21 17.34 7.63
C TYR A 404 -11.61 17.59 7.06
N SER A 405 -12.07 18.84 7.14
CA SER A 405 -13.37 19.25 6.61
C SER A 405 -13.44 19.08 5.09
N SER A 406 -14.65 18.81 4.57
CA SER A 406 -14.91 18.76 3.12
C SER A 406 -14.49 20.08 2.44
N GLY A 407 -13.90 19.99 1.25
CA GLY A 407 -13.47 21.14 0.46
C GLY A 407 -12.07 21.68 0.80
N VAL A 408 -11.27 20.97 1.58
CA VAL A 408 -9.86 21.31 1.75
C VAL A 408 -9.14 21.20 0.40
N SER A 409 -8.25 22.14 0.09
CA SER A 409 -7.44 22.08 -1.13
C SER A 409 -6.43 20.93 -1.10
N PRO A 410 -5.96 20.42 -2.24
CA PRO A 410 -4.89 19.42 -2.28
C PRO A 410 -3.65 19.80 -1.47
N HIS A 411 -3.23 21.07 -1.52
CA HIS A 411 -2.16 21.60 -0.69
C HIS A 411 -2.45 21.51 0.81
N GLY A 412 -3.67 21.92 1.22
CA GLY A 412 -4.09 21.86 2.62
C GLY A 412 -4.21 20.41 3.13
N ALA A 413 -4.60 19.48 2.26
CA ALA A 413 -4.58 18.06 2.55
C ALA A 413 -3.14 17.52 2.61
N GLY A 414 -2.27 17.96 1.71
CA GLY A 414 -0.84 17.64 1.67
C GLY A 414 -0.08 18.06 2.92
N GLU A 415 -0.47 19.20 3.53
CA GLU A 415 0.14 19.65 4.80
C GLU A 415 -0.08 18.67 5.97
N VAL A 416 -1.10 17.81 5.92
CA VAL A 416 -1.27 16.74 6.93
C VAL A 416 -0.20 15.69 6.76
N TRP A 417 0.06 15.25 5.51
CA TRP A 417 1.09 14.28 5.18
C TRP A 417 2.50 14.82 5.42
N MET A 418 2.80 16.04 4.95
CA MET A 418 4.02 16.76 5.27
C MET A 418 4.25 16.84 6.78
N GLY A 419 3.20 17.22 7.52
CA GLY A 419 3.26 17.36 8.96
C GLY A 419 3.49 16.06 9.70
N TRP A 420 2.93 14.94 9.20
CA TRP A 420 3.17 13.61 9.73
C TRP A 420 4.65 13.22 9.58
N ALA A 421 5.21 13.38 8.39
CA ALA A 421 6.61 13.06 8.12
C ALA A 421 7.57 13.92 8.96
N TRP A 422 7.24 15.20 9.17
CA TRP A 422 8.04 16.05 10.04
C TRP A 422 7.95 15.62 11.51
N ARG A 423 6.74 15.29 12.02
CA ARG A 423 6.57 14.79 13.40
C ARG A 423 7.31 13.50 13.65
N PHE A 424 7.34 12.59 12.67
CA PHE A 424 8.15 11.38 12.76
C PHE A 424 9.64 11.70 12.89
N ARG A 425 10.20 12.58 12.04
CA ARG A 425 11.60 13.03 12.14
C ARG A 425 11.90 13.68 13.50
N GLU A 426 11.02 14.52 14.02
CA GLU A 426 11.20 15.18 15.31
C GLU A 426 11.13 14.19 16.49
N ALA A 427 10.24 13.19 16.44
CA ALA A 427 10.19 12.14 17.45
C ALA A 427 11.49 11.31 17.49
N LEU A 428 12.03 10.95 16.30
CA LEU A 428 13.34 10.31 16.20
C LEU A 428 14.47 11.22 16.72
N ARG A 429 14.40 12.52 16.44
CA ARG A 429 15.39 13.50 16.90
C ARG A 429 15.47 13.56 18.43
N GLY A 430 14.29 13.48 19.06
CA GLY A 430 14.18 13.46 20.52
C GLY A 430 14.78 12.22 21.17
N THR A 431 14.80 11.08 20.50
CA THR A 431 15.27 9.80 21.04
C THR A 431 16.66 9.39 20.58
N LEU A 432 17.00 9.65 19.30
CA LEU A 432 18.20 9.13 18.64
C LEU A 432 19.20 10.23 18.22
N GLY A 433 18.82 11.50 18.39
CA GLY A 433 19.61 12.64 17.95
C GLY A 433 19.45 12.96 16.45
N THR A 434 19.95 14.15 16.06
CA THR A 434 19.67 14.74 14.74
C THR A 434 20.14 13.90 13.56
N ALA A 435 21.38 13.38 13.61
CA ALA A 435 21.93 12.65 12.46
C ALA A 435 21.18 11.33 12.18
N ALA A 436 20.86 10.57 13.23
CA ALA A 436 20.09 9.34 13.09
C ALA A 436 18.64 9.64 12.64
N ALA A 437 18.01 10.69 13.20
CA ALA A 437 16.66 11.09 12.83
C ALA A 437 16.55 11.46 11.35
N ILE A 438 17.52 12.20 10.81
CA ILE A 438 17.58 12.53 9.38
C ILE A 438 17.66 11.25 8.56
N GLN A 439 18.70 10.43 8.82
CA GLN A 439 18.95 9.22 8.05
C GLN A 439 17.76 8.26 8.06
N ILE A 440 17.23 7.93 9.24
CA ILE A 440 16.14 6.96 9.39
C ILE A 440 14.86 7.50 8.74
N SER A 441 14.49 8.75 8.99
CA SER A 441 13.26 9.30 8.41
C SER A 441 13.33 9.41 6.90
N GLU A 442 14.49 9.73 6.33
CA GLU A 442 14.71 9.74 4.88
C GLU A 442 14.59 8.34 4.29
N ASP A 443 15.31 7.37 4.87
CA ASP A 443 15.28 5.98 4.41
C ASP A 443 13.87 5.37 4.48
N VAL A 444 13.15 5.57 5.59
CA VAL A 444 11.86 4.92 5.83
C VAL A 444 10.72 5.63 5.06
N VAL A 445 10.66 6.98 5.14
CA VAL A 445 9.58 7.72 4.49
C VAL A 445 9.73 7.72 2.97
N LEU A 446 10.92 8.02 2.42
CA LEU A 446 11.05 8.04 0.96
C LEU A 446 10.91 6.65 0.35
N SER A 447 11.36 5.59 1.04
CA SER A 447 11.19 4.22 0.53
C SER A 447 9.73 3.83 0.34
N SER A 448 8.80 4.42 1.10
CA SER A 448 7.37 4.12 0.99
C SER A 448 6.71 4.70 -0.28
N ILE A 449 7.35 5.66 -0.97
CA ILE A 449 6.82 6.26 -2.21
C ILE A 449 6.60 5.22 -3.30
N VAL A 450 7.42 4.17 -3.33
CA VAL A 450 7.34 3.09 -4.32
C VAL A 450 6.04 2.29 -4.22
N ALA A 451 5.32 2.40 -3.12
CA ALA A 451 4.03 1.74 -2.89
C ALA A 451 2.87 2.43 -3.59
N ASP A 452 3.05 3.67 -4.05
CA ASP A 452 2.00 4.45 -4.69
C ASP A 452 0.68 4.41 -3.90
N ALA A 453 0.76 4.77 -2.64
CA ALA A 453 -0.42 4.82 -1.78
C ALA A 453 -1.41 5.87 -2.27
N THR A 454 -2.69 5.51 -2.32
CA THR A 454 -3.76 6.40 -2.80
C THR A 454 -4.54 7.08 -1.70
N THR A 455 -4.40 6.58 -0.46
CA THR A 455 -4.99 7.20 0.72
C THR A 455 -3.89 7.48 1.75
N ARG A 456 -4.16 8.36 2.65
CA ARG A 456 -3.23 8.74 3.71
C ARG A 456 -2.98 7.61 4.69
N GLU A 457 -4.02 6.84 5.00
CA GLU A 457 -3.92 5.65 5.84
C GLU A 457 -2.99 4.62 5.22
N ASN A 458 -3.11 4.40 3.91
CA ASN A 458 -2.22 3.49 3.18
C ASN A 458 -0.79 4.05 3.11
N ALA A 459 -0.61 5.37 2.95
CA ALA A 459 0.72 5.98 2.95
C ALA A 459 1.42 5.79 4.30
N VAL A 460 0.70 5.97 5.42
CA VAL A 460 1.23 5.68 6.76
C VAL A 460 1.52 4.19 6.92
N LEU A 461 0.61 3.30 6.52
CA LEU A 461 0.84 1.85 6.56
C LEU A 461 2.11 1.45 5.81
N GLU A 462 2.35 2.01 4.62
CA GLU A 462 3.55 1.72 3.83
C GLU A 462 4.84 2.20 4.51
N VAL A 463 4.78 3.27 5.31
CA VAL A 463 5.94 3.70 6.10
C VAL A 463 6.21 2.72 7.25
N PHE A 464 5.17 2.21 7.93
CA PHE A 464 5.35 1.13 8.93
C PHE A 464 5.95 -0.12 8.29
N ILE A 465 5.51 -0.50 7.09
CA ILE A 465 6.06 -1.64 6.35
C ILE A 465 7.52 -1.38 5.94
N ALA A 466 7.87 -0.14 5.58
CA ALA A 466 9.25 0.22 5.24
C ALA A 466 10.18 0.20 6.47
N ASP A 467 9.65 0.44 7.66
CA ASP A 467 10.38 0.38 8.94
C ASP A 467 10.44 -1.03 9.52
N ASP A 468 9.57 -1.94 9.09
CA ASP A 468 9.46 -3.30 9.62
C ASP A 468 10.68 -4.16 9.28
N ASP A 469 11.16 -4.94 10.24
CA ASP A 469 12.37 -5.74 10.11
C ASP A 469 12.12 -7.27 10.03
N ASP A 470 10.89 -7.73 10.33
CA ASP A 470 10.59 -9.17 10.33
C ASP A 470 9.35 -9.59 9.52
N GLY A 471 8.57 -8.63 9.01
CA GLY A 471 7.36 -8.88 8.23
C GLY A 471 6.10 -9.05 9.08
N ASN A 472 6.14 -8.63 10.35
CA ASN A 472 5.03 -8.77 11.28
C ASN A 472 4.73 -7.46 12.03
N LEU A 473 3.89 -6.63 11.47
CA LEU A 473 3.48 -5.36 12.08
C LEU A 473 2.78 -5.53 13.45
N LEU A 474 2.31 -6.73 13.80
CA LEU A 474 1.65 -6.98 15.10
C LEU A 474 2.63 -7.01 16.28
N ASN A 475 3.92 -7.12 16.03
CA ASN A 475 4.96 -7.01 17.08
C ASN A 475 5.62 -5.64 17.09
N GLY A 476 5.19 -4.70 16.26
CA GLY A 476 5.75 -3.37 16.09
C GLY A 476 6.85 -3.33 15.02
N THR A 477 7.52 -2.20 14.94
CA THR A 477 8.64 -1.96 14.02
C THR A 477 9.78 -1.31 14.80
N PRO A 478 11.03 -1.29 14.31
CA PRO A 478 12.17 -0.70 15.03
C PRO A 478 11.96 0.72 15.56
N HIS A 479 11.15 1.53 14.86
CA HIS A 479 10.87 2.91 15.27
C HIS A 479 9.38 3.14 15.56
N TYR A 480 8.66 2.09 15.99
CA TYR A 480 7.21 2.08 16.19
C TYR A 480 6.70 3.28 16.99
N SER A 481 7.31 3.57 18.15
CA SER A 481 6.83 4.65 19.02
C SER A 481 6.93 6.05 18.40
N ALA A 482 7.90 6.27 17.51
CA ALA A 482 8.02 7.52 16.77
C ALA A 482 6.97 7.63 15.65
N LEU A 483 6.71 6.54 14.94
CA LEU A 483 5.65 6.42 13.91
C LEU A 483 4.26 6.57 14.52
N GLU A 484 3.99 5.87 15.62
CA GLU A 484 2.76 5.97 16.40
C GLU A 484 2.51 7.40 16.87
N SER A 485 3.52 8.03 17.50
CA SER A 485 3.43 9.42 17.95
C SER A 485 3.07 10.40 16.85
N ALA A 486 3.68 10.26 15.66
CA ALA A 486 3.36 11.08 14.48
C ALA A 486 1.92 10.84 14.02
N SER A 487 1.47 9.59 14.01
CA SER A 487 0.13 9.18 13.59
C SER A 487 -0.96 9.73 14.53
N ILE A 488 -0.76 9.58 15.83
CA ILE A 488 -1.66 10.14 16.86
C ILE A 488 -1.75 11.66 16.74
N GLN A 489 -0.61 12.36 16.62
CA GLN A 489 -0.58 13.82 16.51
C GLN A 489 -1.29 14.34 15.27
N LYS A 490 -1.34 13.58 14.20
CA LYS A 490 -2.01 13.93 12.94
C LYS A 490 -3.39 13.29 12.77
N GLY A 491 -3.81 12.44 13.71
CA GLY A 491 -5.11 11.76 13.68
C GLY A 491 -5.23 10.72 12.59
N ILE A 492 -4.11 10.23 12.01
CA ILE A 492 -4.12 9.27 10.92
C ILE A 492 -4.13 7.85 11.50
N PRO A 493 -5.01 6.94 11.06
CA PRO A 493 -4.97 5.54 11.43
C PRO A 493 -3.62 4.89 11.13
N TYR A 494 -3.18 4.00 11.98
CA TYR A 494 -1.90 3.30 11.86
C TYR A 494 -2.04 1.85 12.35
N PRO A 495 -1.10 0.94 12.02
CA PRO A 495 -1.09 -0.42 12.53
C PRO A 495 -0.85 -0.42 14.05
N GLU A 496 -1.90 -0.64 14.83
CA GLU A 496 -1.78 -0.72 16.28
C GLU A 496 -1.16 -2.05 16.70
N VAL A 497 -0.18 -2.01 17.59
CA VAL A 497 0.35 -3.20 18.22
C VAL A 497 -0.56 -3.56 19.40
N PRO A 498 -1.22 -4.73 19.36
CA PRO A 498 -2.08 -5.13 20.46
C PRO A 498 -1.31 -5.26 21.77
N ALA A 499 -1.88 -4.73 22.85
CA ALA A 499 -1.33 -4.89 24.20
C ALA A 499 -1.12 -6.35 24.59
N PHE A 500 -1.95 -7.24 24.01
CA PHE A 500 -1.80 -8.69 24.16
C PHE A 500 -2.11 -9.38 22.83
N SER A 501 -1.18 -10.23 22.40
CA SER A 501 -1.30 -10.97 21.14
C SER A 501 -1.04 -12.46 21.37
N PRO A 502 -2.03 -13.33 21.13
CA PRO A 502 -1.82 -14.77 21.11
C PRO A 502 -0.94 -15.19 19.91
N PHE A 503 -0.07 -16.18 20.10
CA PHE A 503 0.77 -16.76 19.05
C PHE A 503 1.04 -18.26 19.29
N GLY A 504 1.55 -18.93 18.25
CA GLY A 504 1.83 -20.35 18.32
C GLY A 504 0.57 -21.23 18.41
N GLN A 505 0.75 -22.51 18.62
CA GLN A 505 -0.32 -23.50 18.74
C GLN A 505 -0.24 -24.17 20.11
N GLY A 506 -1.39 -24.44 20.72
CA GLY A 506 -1.50 -25.36 21.85
C GLY A 506 -1.66 -26.81 21.38
N CYS A 507 -1.68 -27.75 22.30
CA CYS A 507 -1.94 -29.15 22.01
C CYS A 507 -3.27 -29.65 22.58
N GLU A 508 -3.83 -30.68 21.94
CA GLU A 508 -5.12 -31.25 22.31
C GLU A 508 -5.12 -31.87 23.72
N SER A 509 -6.16 -31.57 24.51
CA SER A 509 -6.46 -32.23 25.78
C SER A 509 -7.13 -33.57 25.56
N SER A 510 -7.35 -34.33 26.63
CA SER A 510 -8.18 -35.52 26.60
C SER A 510 -9.69 -35.25 26.62
N ILE A 511 -10.08 -33.97 26.72
CA ILE A 511 -11.48 -33.56 26.81
C ILE A 511 -12.06 -33.44 25.39
N PRO A 512 -13.02 -34.25 25.00
CA PRO A 512 -13.72 -34.09 23.75
C PRO A 512 -14.38 -32.69 23.66
N SER A 513 -14.41 -32.13 22.49
CA SER A 513 -15.20 -30.94 22.24
C SER A 513 -16.66 -31.24 22.63
N PRO A 514 -17.36 -30.30 23.30
CA PRO A 514 -18.77 -30.57 23.66
C PRO A 514 -19.57 -30.87 22.40
N PRO A 515 -20.55 -31.78 22.47
CA PRO A 515 -21.43 -32.09 21.34
C PRO A 515 -22.07 -30.81 20.84
N ALA A 516 -22.01 -30.57 19.53
CA ALA A 516 -22.65 -29.44 18.93
C ALA A 516 -24.16 -29.54 19.13
N ASN A 517 -24.80 -28.47 19.57
CA ASN A 517 -26.26 -28.37 19.47
C ASN A 517 -26.61 -28.32 17.97
N CYS A 518 -27.18 -29.40 17.47
CA CYS A 518 -27.54 -29.49 16.05
C CYS A 518 -28.57 -28.41 15.69
N PRO A 519 -28.31 -27.57 14.71
CA PRO A 519 -29.21 -26.49 14.32
C PRO A 519 -30.58 -27.03 13.83
N GLN A 520 -31.63 -26.29 14.12
CA GLN A 520 -32.94 -26.57 13.63
C GLN A 520 -33.74 -25.27 13.46
N LEU A 521 -34.63 -25.28 12.49
CA LEU A 521 -35.55 -24.17 12.24
C LEU A 521 -36.95 -24.72 12.08
N ASN A 522 -37.89 -24.14 12.83
CA ASN A 522 -39.32 -24.59 12.82
C ASN A 522 -39.45 -26.10 13.05
N ALA A 523 -38.79 -26.61 14.10
CA ALA A 523 -38.61 -28.03 14.40
C ALA A 523 -39.90 -28.83 14.56
N ASN A 524 -41.03 -28.17 14.70
CA ASN A 524 -42.33 -28.81 14.83
C ASN A 524 -43.03 -29.03 13.46
N GLY A 525 -42.39 -28.70 12.35
CA GLY A 525 -42.96 -28.79 11.03
C GLY A 525 -43.83 -27.56 10.70
N GLY A 526 -44.75 -27.70 9.76
CA GLY A 526 -45.57 -26.60 9.27
C GLY A 526 -46.66 -27.07 8.33
N THR A 527 -47.32 -26.13 7.66
CA THR A 527 -48.28 -26.41 6.58
C THR A 527 -47.50 -26.51 5.26
N LEU A 528 -47.80 -27.51 4.43
CA LEU A 528 -47.25 -27.61 3.09
C LEU A 528 -47.85 -26.51 2.19
N SER A 529 -47.01 -25.99 1.30
CA SER A 529 -47.45 -25.13 0.20
C SER A 529 -48.43 -25.91 -0.69
N ASN A 530 -49.48 -25.22 -1.21
CA ASN A 530 -50.32 -25.80 -2.27
C ASN A 530 -49.69 -25.67 -3.66
N THR A 531 -48.50 -25.16 -3.77
CA THR A 531 -47.72 -25.07 -5.02
C THR A 531 -46.57 -26.05 -4.98
N LEU A 532 -46.58 -26.96 -5.94
CA LEU A 532 -45.46 -27.87 -6.21
C LEU A 532 -44.21 -27.08 -6.62
N ARG A 533 -43.06 -27.58 -6.25
CA ARG A 533 -41.75 -27.03 -6.57
C ARG A 533 -40.96 -27.99 -7.47
N ASP A 534 -40.32 -27.43 -8.48
CA ASP A 534 -39.59 -28.10 -9.53
C ASP A 534 -38.15 -27.58 -9.70
N ASN A 535 -37.68 -26.87 -8.70
CA ASN A 535 -36.32 -26.28 -8.71
C ASN A 535 -35.45 -26.92 -7.66
N GLU A 536 -34.18 -26.62 -7.69
CA GLU A 536 -33.29 -26.86 -6.56
C GLU A 536 -33.36 -25.72 -5.56
N TYR A 537 -33.49 -26.05 -4.28
CA TYR A 537 -33.60 -25.14 -3.16
C TYR A 537 -32.50 -25.36 -2.15
N CYS A 538 -31.91 -24.29 -1.60
CA CYS A 538 -30.97 -24.33 -0.50
C CYS A 538 -31.42 -23.44 0.66
N TYR A 539 -31.17 -23.91 1.88
CA TYR A 539 -31.49 -23.19 3.10
C TYR A 539 -30.23 -22.90 3.89
N ARG A 540 -30.00 -21.63 4.19
CA ARG A 540 -28.84 -21.17 4.97
C ARG A 540 -28.94 -21.66 6.41
N VAL A 541 -27.85 -22.26 6.87
CA VAL A 541 -27.60 -22.60 8.27
C VAL A 541 -26.38 -21.82 8.72
N THR A 542 -26.48 -21.12 9.85
CA THR A 542 -25.35 -20.40 10.45
C THR A 542 -25.08 -20.95 11.82
N ASN A 543 -23.84 -21.31 12.10
CA ASN A 543 -23.43 -21.85 13.39
C ASN A 543 -22.08 -21.26 13.81
N SER A 544 -21.91 -21.08 15.12
CA SER A 544 -20.66 -20.55 15.72
C SER A 544 -19.64 -21.63 16.06
N SER A 545 -19.99 -22.90 15.94
CA SER A 545 -19.12 -24.05 16.28
C SER A 545 -18.94 -24.97 15.09
N SER A 546 -17.80 -25.67 15.03
CA SER A 546 -17.55 -26.71 14.05
C SER A 546 -18.14 -28.03 14.53
N TYR A 547 -18.77 -28.78 13.61
CA TYR A 547 -19.32 -30.11 13.85
C TYR A 547 -19.43 -30.88 12.52
N GLU A 548 -19.78 -32.14 12.58
CA GLU A 548 -20.02 -32.98 11.42
C GLU A 548 -21.52 -33.20 11.23
N VAL A 549 -22.04 -32.91 10.03
CA VAL A 549 -23.42 -33.20 9.66
C VAL A 549 -23.53 -34.66 9.22
N VAL A 550 -24.31 -35.43 9.95
CA VAL A 550 -24.64 -36.84 9.63
C VAL A 550 -25.81 -36.90 8.67
N GLY A 551 -26.75 -35.98 8.82
CA GLY A 551 -27.93 -35.86 7.98
C GLY A 551 -28.77 -34.64 8.31
N PHE A 552 -29.89 -34.49 7.63
CA PHE A 552 -30.89 -33.47 7.96
C PHE A 552 -32.29 -33.90 7.56
N ASP A 553 -33.27 -33.32 8.22
CA ASP A 553 -34.69 -33.49 7.91
C ASP A 553 -35.25 -32.24 7.24
N ILE A 554 -36.11 -32.45 6.23
CA ILE A 554 -36.93 -31.39 5.63
C ILE A 554 -38.38 -31.76 5.74
N TYR A 555 -39.24 -30.79 6.15
CA TYR A 555 -40.67 -30.96 6.19
C TYR A 555 -41.24 -30.77 4.77
N SER A 556 -41.77 -31.85 4.19
CA SER A 556 -42.16 -31.93 2.77
C SER A 556 -43.36 -32.87 2.57
N GLY A 557 -43.73 -33.11 1.32
CA GLY A 557 -44.75 -34.06 0.87
C GLY A 557 -44.91 -34.04 -0.65
N THR A 558 -45.63 -35.00 -1.22
CA THR A 558 -45.88 -35.11 -2.67
C THR A 558 -47.38 -35.09 -3.01
N THR A 559 -47.74 -35.00 -4.30
CA THR A 559 -49.13 -35.09 -4.81
C THR A 559 -49.68 -36.51 -4.81
N GLY A 560 -48.83 -37.54 -4.64
CA GLY A 560 -49.20 -38.97 -4.61
C GLY A 560 -47.99 -39.83 -4.92
N GLY A 561 -47.95 -40.98 -4.26
CA GLY A 561 -46.84 -41.92 -4.40
C GLY A 561 -45.58 -41.47 -3.63
N THR A 562 -44.55 -42.27 -3.76
CA THR A 562 -43.18 -42.03 -3.15
C THR A 562 -42.23 -41.61 -4.24
N ILE A 563 -41.48 -40.58 -3.99
CA ILE A 563 -40.41 -40.08 -4.88
C ILE A 563 -39.07 -39.96 -4.14
N THR A 564 -38.00 -40.08 -4.88
CA THR A 564 -36.64 -39.91 -4.37
C THR A 564 -36.09 -38.62 -4.93
N VAL A 565 -35.59 -37.77 -4.04
CA VAL A 565 -35.12 -36.42 -4.34
C VAL A 565 -33.64 -36.31 -3.90
N PRO A 566 -32.73 -35.77 -4.75
CA PRO A 566 -31.40 -35.47 -4.31
C PRO A 566 -31.35 -34.46 -3.17
N ALA A 567 -30.41 -34.67 -2.25
CA ALA A 567 -30.18 -33.80 -1.12
C ALA A 567 -28.68 -33.51 -0.97
N HIS A 568 -28.33 -32.30 -0.67
CA HIS A 568 -26.97 -31.79 -0.77
C HIS A 568 -26.57 -30.96 0.46
N ILE A 569 -25.25 -30.88 0.69
CA ILE A 569 -24.65 -29.80 1.52
C ILE A 569 -23.76 -28.94 0.64
N TYR A 570 -23.93 -27.62 0.74
CA TYR A 570 -23.07 -26.62 0.10
C TYR A 570 -22.35 -25.79 1.16
N LEU A 571 -21.09 -25.46 0.92
CA LEU A 571 -20.38 -24.45 1.72
C LEU A 571 -20.76 -23.04 1.29
N ASP A 572 -20.45 -22.07 2.13
CA ASP A 572 -20.66 -20.66 1.82
C ASP A 572 -19.66 -20.14 0.79
N SER A 573 -20.16 -19.39 -0.17
CA SER A 573 -19.34 -18.71 -1.19
C SER A 573 -19.83 -17.27 -1.32
N GLY A 574 -19.32 -16.39 -0.44
CA GLY A 574 -19.68 -14.97 -0.48
C GLY A 574 -21.11 -14.66 -0.05
N GLY A 575 -21.70 -15.47 0.84
CA GLY A 575 -23.09 -15.31 1.34
C GLY A 575 -24.13 -16.09 0.52
N GLU A 576 -23.71 -16.89 -0.46
CA GLU A 576 -24.55 -17.77 -1.30
C GLU A 576 -24.02 -19.20 -1.26
N PRO A 577 -24.82 -20.21 -1.60
CA PRO A 577 -24.34 -21.58 -1.74
C PRO A 577 -23.26 -21.68 -2.83
N ALA A 578 -22.17 -22.43 -2.59
CA ALA A 578 -21.20 -22.74 -3.61
C ALA A 578 -21.85 -23.39 -4.86
N SER A 579 -21.21 -23.29 -6.01
CA SER A 579 -21.75 -23.86 -7.27
C SER A 579 -21.88 -25.38 -7.24
N ASN A 580 -20.99 -26.07 -6.50
CA ASN A 580 -20.98 -27.53 -6.34
C ASN A 580 -21.19 -27.91 -4.88
N PRO A 581 -21.96 -28.99 -4.60
CA PRO A 581 -22.10 -29.52 -3.25
C PRO A 581 -20.80 -30.20 -2.77
N VAL A 582 -20.56 -30.11 -1.47
CA VAL A 582 -19.46 -30.88 -0.81
C VAL A 582 -19.89 -32.30 -0.44
N ALA A 583 -21.20 -32.53 -0.32
CA ALA A 583 -21.76 -33.87 -0.09
C ALA A 583 -23.15 -33.98 -0.72
N SER A 584 -23.48 -35.17 -1.15
CA SER A 584 -24.75 -35.50 -1.77
C SER A 584 -25.30 -36.82 -1.26
N THR A 585 -26.60 -36.88 -1.11
CA THR A 585 -27.36 -38.12 -0.80
C THR A 585 -28.76 -38.01 -1.43
N THR A 586 -29.68 -38.85 -1.00
CA THR A 586 -31.09 -38.78 -1.44
C THR A 586 -32.03 -38.79 -0.25
N ILE A 587 -33.21 -38.24 -0.46
CA ILE A 587 -34.31 -38.23 0.50
C ILE A 587 -35.56 -38.86 -0.14
N VAL A 588 -36.21 -39.72 0.59
CA VAL A 588 -37.41 -40.37 0.10
C VAL A 588 -38.66 -39.69 0.69
N VAL A 589 -39.45 -39.05 -0.17
CA VAL A 589 -40.61 -38.27 0.23
C VAL A 589 -41.87 -38.94 -0.25
N ASN A 590 -42.90 -39.04 0.61
CA ASN A 590 -44.22 -39.59 0.25
C ASN A 590 -45.33 -38.50 0.34
N SER A 591 -46.56 -38.86 0.12
CA SER A 591 -47.67 -37.94 0.08
C SER A 591 -48.16 -37.44 1.45
N ALA A 592 -47.72 -38.03 2.54
CA ALA A 592 -48.07 -37.58 3.87
C ALA A 592 -47.20 -36.37 4.23
N PRO A 593 -47.78 -35.25 4.72
CA PRO A 593 -47.00 -34.14 5.27
C PRO A 593 -46.16 -34.62 6.48
N GLY A 594 -44.81 -34.40 6.43
CA GLY A 594 -43.92 -34.85 7.47
C GLY A 594 -42.48 -34.45 7.28
N PHE A 595 -41.66 -34.78 8.27
CA PHE A 595 -40.21 -34.69 8.15
C PHE A 595 -39.66 -35.93 7.43
N TYR A 596 -38.85 -35.71 6.42
CA TYR A 596 -38.14 -36.73 5.66
C TYR A 596 -36.66 -36.53 5.81
N THR A 597 -35.97 -37.64 6.03
CA THR A 597 -34.55 -37.64 6.42
C THR A 597 -33.63 -37.88 5.24
N ALA A 598 -32.62 -37.04 5.07
CA ALA A 598 -31.42 -37.25 4.26
C ALA A 598 -30.29 -37.72 5.19
N THR A 599 -29.65 -38.84 4.89
CA THR A 599 -28.50 -39.37 5.65
C THR A 599 -27.30 -39.48 4.74
N PHE A 600 -26.17 -38.90 5.12
CA PHE A 600 -24.92 -38.98 4.38
C PHE A 600 -24.17 -40.26 4.76
N SER A 601 -23.50 -40.84 3.76
CA SER A 601 -22.70 -42.08 3.96
C SER A 601 -21.44 -41.86 4.79
N GLN A 602 -20.96 -40.61 4.83
CA GLN A 602 -19.87 -40.12 5.69
C GLN A 602 -20.32 -38.81 6.33
N PRO A 603 -19.97 -38.57 7.60
CA PRO A 603 -20.20 -37.29 8.24
C PRO A 603 -19.50 -36.17 7.49
N VAL A 604 -20.13 -35.01 7.34
CA VAL A 604 -19.68 -33.88 6.55
C VAL A 604 -19.21 -32.77 7.51
N PRO A 605 -17.90 -32.44 7.59
CA PRO A 605 -17.42 -31.38 8.47
C PRO A 605 -17.88 -30.00 7.97
N VAL A 606 -18.47 -29.21 8.86
CA VAL A 606 -18.95 -27.86 8.59
C VAL A 606 -18.55 -26.90 9.71
N SER A 607 -18.32 -25.63 9.33
CA SER A 607 -18.07 -24.53 10.27
C SER A 607 -18.67 -23.23 9.71
N GLY A 608 -19.16 -22.37 10.58
CA GLY A 608 -19.76 -21.09 10.15
C GLY A 608 -21.04 -21.27 9.34
N THR A 609 -21.12 -20.65 8.17
CA THR A 609 -22.28 -20.70 7.29
C THR A 609 -22.16 -21.83 6.27
N TYR A 610 -23.21 -22.60 6.09
CA TYR A 610 -23.38 -23.62 5.07
C TYR A 610 -24.85 -23.73 4.66
N TYR A 611 -25.17 -24.56 3.66
CA TYR A 611 -26.53 -24.66 3.13
C TYR A 611 -26.95 -26.12 2.97
N LEU A 612 -28.24 -26.37 3.33
CA LEU A 612 -28.93 -27.64 3.11
C LEU A 612 -29.64 -27.54 1.76
N GLY A 613 -29.24 -28.35 0.81
CA GLY A 613 -29.79 -28.40 -0.53
C GLY A 613 -30.84 -29.49 -0.69
N PHE A 614 -31.88 -29.21 -1.49
CA PHE A 614 -32.96 -30.11 -1.82
C PHE A 614 -33.35 -29.89 -3.29
N ASP A 615 -32.99 -30.85 -4.14
CA ASP A 615 -33.14 -30.74 -5.59
C ASP A 615 -34.43 -31.45 -6.06
N SER A 616 -35.46 -30.65 -6.27
CA SER A 616 -36.77 -31.10 -6.81
C SER A 616 -36.90 -30.87 -8.31
N SER A 617 -35.89 -30.50 -9.02
CA SER A 617 -35.89 -30.14 -10.45
C SER A 617 -36.45 -31.22 -11.36
N SER A 618 -36.32 -32.50 -10.97
CA SER A 618 -36.89 -33.65 -11.71
C SER A 618 -38.16 -34.23 -11.09
N ASN A 619 -38.63 -33.70 -9.94
CA ASN A 619 -39.73 -34.24 -9.18
C ASN A 619 -40.48 -33.13 -8.42
N ASN A 620 -41.75 -33.08 -8.57
CA ASN A 620 -42.56 -32.07 -7.90
C ASN A 620 -42.83 -32.42 -6.42
N VAL A 621 -42.41 -31.61 -5.50
CA VAL A 621 -42.67 -31.72 -4.06
C VAL A 621 -43.28 -30.44 -3.49
N TYR A 622 -43.97 -30.58 -2.37
CA TYR A 622 -44.43 -29.47 -1.55
C TYR A 622 -43.35 -29.13 -0.52
N LEU A 623 -43.06 -27.87 -0.35
CA LEU A 623 -42.21 -27.37 0.73
C LEU A 623 -43.03 -26.71 1.82
N SER A 624 -42.49 -26.66 3.03
CA SER A 624 -43.12 -26.03 4.18
C SER A 624 -43.37 -24.53 3.96
N THR A 625 -44.60 -24.09 4.27
CA THR A 625 -44.94 -22.67 4.34
C THR A 625 -45.54 -22.37 5.71
N LEU A 626 -44.81 -21.61 6.53
CA LEU A 626 -45.32 -21.14 7.84
C LEU A 626 -45.81 -19.69 7.74
N THR A 627 -46.84 -19.34 8.47
CA THR A 627 -47.34 -17.96 8.57
C THR A 627 -46.43 -17.06 9.43
N SER A 628 -45.58 -17.67 10.26
CA SER A 628 -44.58 -16.98 11.09
C SER A 628 -43.25 -17.74 11.06
N GLY A 629 -42.12 -17.06 11.17
CA GLY A 629 -40.76 -17.67 11.13
C GLY A 629 -39.74 -16.77 10.44
N THR A 630 -38.50 -17.23 10.35
CA THR A 630 -37.39 -16.50 9.71
C THR A 630 -37.51 -16.55 8.20
N SER A 631 -37.44 -15.40 7.54
CA SER A 631 -37.41 -15.25 6.07
C SER A 631 -35.99 -14.88 5.58
N GLY A 632 -35.78 -14.97 4.26
CA GLY A 632 -34.50 -14.51 3.64
C GLY A 632 -33.32 -15.46 3.79
N ILE A 633 -33.53 -16.72 4.19
CA ILE A 633 -32.50 -17.76 4.33
C ILE A 633 -32.54 -18.79 3.19
N GLY A 634 -33.48 -18.66 2.24
CA GLY A 634 -33.64 -19.58 1.12
C GLY A 634 -32.96 -19.04 -0.16
N PHE A 635 -32.42 -19.97 -0.93
CA PHE A 635 -31.90 -19.77 -2.28
C PHE A 635 -32.53 -20.79 -3.21
N TRP A 636 -32.62 -20.47 -4.48
CA TRP A 636 -33.09 -21.40 -5.50
C TRP A 636 -32.30 -21.23 -6.80
N ARG A 637 -32.25 -22.27 -7.61
CA ARG A 637 -31.74 -22.22 -8.98
C ARG A 637 -32.52 -23.21 -9.85
N ASP A 638 -32.54 -22.95 -11.14
CA ASP A 638 -33.14 -23.84 -12.14
C ASP A 638 -32.24 -23.93 -13.37
N PRO A 639 -31.18 -24.77 -13.31
CA PRO A 639 -30.27 -24.91 -14.43
C PRO A 639 -30.94 -25.43 -15.71
N ALA A 640 -32.00 -26.21 -15.60
CA ALA A 640 -32.71 -26.79 -16.73
C ALA A 640 -33.49 -25.73 -17.55
N ASN A 641 -33.97 -24.66 -16.89
CA ASN A 641 -34.72 -23.59 -17.51
C ASN A 641 -33.95 -22.25 -17.58
N GLY A 642 -32.63 -22.30 -17.59
CA GLY A 642 -31.78 -21.13 -17.88
C GLY A 642 -31.43 -20.26 -16.66
N THR A 643 -31.65 -20.71 -15.43
CA THR A 643 -31.25 -20.05 -14.20
C THR A 643 -30.22 -20.89 -13.42
N PRO A 644 -28.95 -20.99 -13.91
CA PRO A 644 -27.96 -21.89 -13.31
C PRO A 644 -27.34 -21.32 -12.04
N ASN A 645 -27.45 -20.02 -11.80
CA ASN A 645 -26.89 -19.33 -10.65
C ASN A 645 -27.89 -19.29 -9.49
N TRP A 646 -27.39 -19.25 -8.27
CA TRP A 646 -28.22 -19.12 -7.09
C TRP A 646 -28.91 -17.75 -7.07
N THR A 647 -30.21 -17.75 -6.74
CA THR A 647 -31.04 -16.56 -6.55
C THR A 647 -31.59 -16.57 -5.14
N GLN A 648 -31.36 -15.52 -4.38
CA GLN A 648 -31.93 -15.41 -3.04
C GLN A 648 -33.42 -15.18 -3.12
N SER A 649 -34.18 -16.00 -2.41
CA SER A 649 -35.62 -15.91 -2.38
C SER A 649 -36.09 -14.88 -1.35
N GLY A 650 -36.62 -13.76 -1.81
CA GLY A 650 -37.17 -12.69 -0.94
C GLY A 650 -38.55 -12.97 -0.34
N LEU A 651 -39.26 -13.99 -0.85
CA LEU A 651 -40.68 -14.16 -0.54
C LEU A 651 -41.03 -15.49 0.12
N ILE A 652 -40.06 -16.38 0.31
CA ILE A 652 -40.49 -17.73 0.37
C ILE A 652 -40.19 -18.39 1.66
N GLN A 653 -41.24 -18.98 1.99
CA GLN A 653 -41.30 -20.23 2.68
C GLN A 653 -40.41 -20.25 3.90
N ARG A 654 -40.97 -20.14 4.93
CA ARG A 654 -40.38 -20.35 6.23
C ARG A 654 -40.11 -21.85 6.33
N PRO A 655 -38.89 -22.28 5.93
CA PRO A 655 -38.61 -23.71 5.85
C PRO A 655 -38.62 -24.31 7.24
N SER A 656 -38.97 -25.60 7.28
CA SER A 656 -38.83 -26.41 8.50
C SER A 656 -37.77 -27.46 8.24
N TRP A 657 -36.70 -27.41 8.99
CA TRP A 657 -35.59 -28.36 8.89
C TRP A 657 -34.93 -28.61 10.26
N ARG A 658 -34.27 -29.76 10.36
CA ARG A 658 -33.47 -30.15 11.51
C ARG A 658 -32.16 -30.77 11.02
N VAL A 659 -31.03 -30.37 11.58
CA VAL A 659 -29.74 -31.02 11.29
C VAL A 659 -29.52 -32.12 12.31
N THR A 660 -29.11 -33.29 11.82
CA THR A 660 -28.53 -34.37 12.67
C THR A 660 -27.03 -34.21 12.56
N CYS A 661 -26.37 -33.91 13.67
CA CYS A 661 -24.93 -33.67 13.73
C CYS A 661 -24.28 -34.51 14.84
N GLN A 662 -23.00 -34.74 14.69
CA GLN A 662 -22.13 -35.31 15.72
C GLN A 662 -20.96 -34.35 15.98
N SER A 663 -20.33 -34.45 17.13
CA SER A 663 -19.09 -33.76 17.38
C SER A 663 -18.07 -34.23 16.36
N ALA A 664 -17.34 -33.27 15.76
CA ALA A 664 -16.08 -33.62 15.11
C ALA A 664 -15.22 -34.36 16.17
N THR A 665 -14.45 -35.36 15.73
CA THR A 665 -13.50 -36.09 16.63
C THR A 665 -12.31 -35.16 16.95
N THR A 666 -12.61 -33.97 17.47
CA THR A 666 -11.62 -32.99 17.89
C THR A 666 -11.67 -32.86 19.40
N PHE A 667 -10.50 -32.81 19.97
CA PHE A 667 -10.33 -32.53 21.39
C PHE A 667 -10.16 -31.03 21.63
N LEU A 668 -10.50 -30.58 22.83
CA LEU A 668 -10.29 -29.18 23.18
C LEU A 668 -8.79 -28.88 23.26
N VAL A 669 -8.40 -27.77 22.66
CA VAL A 669 -7.06 -27.19 22.81
C VAL A 669 -7.17 -26.03 23.80
N PRO A 670 -6.43 -26.04 24.91
CA PRO A 670 -6.40 -24.90 25.82
C PRO A 670 -6.00 -23.61 25.14
N GLN A 671 -6.64 -22.51 25.47
CA GLN A 671 -6.40 -21.20 24.86
C GLN A 671 -6.03 -20.18 25.91
N ILE A 672 -4.99 -19.37 25.60
CA ILE A 672 -4.64 -18.21 26.40
C ILE A 672 -5.40 -16.97 25.91
N GLY A 673 -5.80 -16.11 26.85
CA GLY A 673 -6.33 -14.79 26.63
C GLY A 673 -5.82 -13.82 27.68
N VAL A 674 -6.40 -12.64 27.75
CA VAL A 674 -6.06 -11.62 28.75
C VAL A 674 -7.29 -10.92 29.26
N SER A 675 -7.28 -10.54 30.54
CA SER A 675 -8.23 -9.61 31.17
C SER A 675 -7.44 -8.43 31.78
N GLY A 676 -7.89 -7.22 31.50
CA GLY A 676 -7.15 -6.00 31.80
C GLY A 676 -6.07 -5.69 30.75
N THR A 677 -5.47 -4.51 30.85
CA THR A 677 -4.42 -4.05 29.94
C THR A 677 -3.05 -4.19 30.60
N PRO A 678 -2.05 -4.76 29.92
CA PRO A 678 -0.65 -4.77 30.39
C PRO A 678 -0.08 -3.34 30.40
N GLN A 679 -0.25 -2.62 31.49
CA GLN A 679 0.20 -1.23 31.65
C GLN A 679 1.04 -1.08 32.90
N VAL A 680 2.06 -0.23 32.83
CA VAL A 680 2.93 0.10 33.96
C VAL A 680 2.08 0.64 35.13
N GLY A 681 2.31 0.12 36.33
CA GLY A 681 1.57 0.49 37.52
C GLY A 681 0.18 -0.16 37.66
N THR A 682 -0.24 -1.02 36.74
CA THR A 682 -1.54 -1.72 36.80
C THR A 682 -1.40 -3.24 36.97
N THR A 683 -2.53 -3.92 37.05
CA THR A 683 -2.59 -5.38 37.09
C THR A 683 -3.41 -5.90 35.89
N TYR A 684 -2.84 -6.82 35.13
CA TYR A 684 -3.55 -7.58 34.11
C TYR A 684 -3.52 -9.07 34.45
N GLN A 685 -4.35 -9.87 33.75
CA GLN A 685 -4.47 -11.28 34.04
C GLN A 685 -4.44 -12.10 32.78
N PRO A 686 -3.37 -12.87 32.48
CA PRO A 686 -3.43 -13.94 31.52
C PRO A 686 -4.53 -14.94 31.93
N THR A 687 -5.46 -15.19 31.00
CA THR A 687 -6.58 -16.10 31.23
C THR A 687 -6.38 -17.41 30.47
N LEU A 688 -7.01 -18.48 30.94
CA LEU A 688 -7.05 -19.79 30.33
C LEU A 688 -8.49 -20.20 30.07
N SER A 689 -8.76 -20.77 28.90
CA SER A 689 -10.04 -21.35 28.54
C SER A 689 -9.86 -22.68 27.79
N ASN A 690 -10.93 -23.42 27.59
CA ASN A 690 -10.93 -24.72 26.92
C ASN A 690 -10.00 -25.77 27.53
N ALA A 691 -9.72 -25.66 28.83
CA ALA A 691 -8.83 -26.58 29.53
C ALA A 691 -9.61 -27.67 30.29
N PRO A 692 -8.98 -28.79 30.69
CA PRO A 692 -9.58 -29.73 31.61
C PRO A 692 -10.13 -29.09 32.89
N PRO A 693 -11.38 -29.40 33.30
CA PRO A 693 -11.98 -28.82 34.48
C PRO A 693 -11.33 -29.36 35.73
N SER A 694 -11.23 -28.50 36.75
CA SER A 694 -10.70 -28.84 38.08
C SER A 694 -9.28 -29.43 38.07
N ALA A 695 -8.48 -29.07 37.05
CA ALA A 695 -7.12 -29.54 36.83
C ALA A 695 -6.09 -28.53 37.32
N ILE A 696 -4.90 -29.01 37.69
CA ILE A 696 -3.76 -28.11 37.99
C ILE A 696 -3.36 -27.39 36.72
N ALA A 697 -3.23 -26.07 36.77
CA ALA A 697 -2.79 -25.23 35.68
C ALA A 697 -1.57 -24.40 36.13
N LEU A 698 -0.55 -24.38 35.27
CA LEU A 698 0.70 -23.65 35.46
C LEU A 698 0.79 -22.54 34.44
N LEU A 699 0.88 -21.30 34.89
CA LEU A 699 1.25 -20.17 34.01
C LEU A 699 2.78 -20.07 33.98
N VAL A 700 3.34 -20.32 32.83
CA VAL A 700 4.75 -20.10 32.53
C VAL A 700 4.88 -18.70 31.95
N SER A 701 5.79 -17.89 32.49
CA SER A 701 6.05 -16.56 32.02
C SER A 701 7.54 -16.31 31.84
N GLY A 702 7.90 -15.56 30.83
CA GLY A 702 9.29 -15.26 30.50
C GLY A 702 9.47 -14.02 29.63
N LEU A 703 10.72 -13.68 29.38
CA LEU A 703 11.14 -12.49 28.63
C LEU A 703 11.58 -12.81 27.18
N SER A 704 11.43 -14.06 26.74
CA SER A 704 11.81 -14.47 25.39
C SER A 704 10.84 -15.51 24.81
N ASN A 705 10.56 -15.38 23.52
CA ASN A 705 9.90 -16.38 22.69
C ASN A 705 10.87 -16.99 21.65
N GLN A 706 12.16 -16.66 21.73
CA GLN A 706 13.19 -17.11 20.79
C GLN A 706 14.15 -18.13 21.39
N VAL A 707 14.51 -17.93 22.65
CA VAL A 707 15.55 -18.73 23.32
C VAL A 707 15.19 -19.01 24.79
N TYR A 708 15.41 -20.24 25.26
CA TYR A 708 15.37 -20.63 26.65
C TYR A 708 16.58 -21.50 27.00
N GLN A 709 17.38 -21.12 27.97
CA GLN A 709 18.62 -21.80 28.43
C GLN A 709 19.58 -22.18 27.27
N GLY A 710 19.68 -21.29 26.26
CA GLY A 710 20.54 -21.50 25.07
C GLY A 710 19.94 -22.41 23.99
N LEU A 711 18.72 -22.91 24.17
CA LEU A 711 17.99 -23.68 23.17
C LEU A 711 16.98 -22.78 22.44
N PRO A 712 16.81 -22.95 21.14
CA PRO A 712 15.81 -22.18 20.38
C PRO A 712 14.40 -22.62 20.76
N LEU A 713 13.48 -21.66 20.79
CA LEU A 713 12.03 -21.89 20.92
C LEU A 713 11.39 -21.83 19.52
N PRO A 714 10.32 -22.58 19.25
CA PRO A 714 9.63 -23.57 20.12
C PRO A 714 10.48 -24.79 20.47
N LEU A 715 10.34 -25.30 21.70
CA LEU A 715 11.00 -26.49 22.16
C LEU A 715 9.98 -27.61 22.39
N ALA A 716 10.07 -28.68 21.62
CA ALA A 716 9.17 -29.81 21.74
C ALA A 716 9.29 -30.51 23.12
N LEU A 717 8.15 -30.74 23.74
CA LEU A 717 8.13 -31.44 25.03
C LEU A 717 8.27 -32.96 24.85
N PRO A 718 9.02 -33.65 25.71
CA PRO A 718 9.25 -35.08 25.58
C PRO A 718 7.94 -35.87 25.76
N ASN A 719 7.67 -36.80 24.82
CA ASN A 719 6.48 -37.66 24.82
C ASN A 719 5.13 -36.95 24.82
N ALA A 720 5.09 -35.71 24.28
CA ALA A 720 3.90 -34.89 24.15
C ALA A 720 3.88 -34.26 22.74
N ALA A 721 3.56 -35.06 21.74
CA ALA A 721 3.54 -34.63 20.36
C ALA A 721 2.59 -33.42 20.13
N GLY A 722 3.08 -32.37 19.52
CA GLY A 722 2.34 -31.12 19.28
C GLY A 722 2.23 -30.20 20.51
N CYS A 723 2.80 -30.59 21.67
CA CYS A 723 2.92 -29.72 22.83
C CYS A 723 4.33 -29.15 22.87
N ASP A 724 4.45 -27.83 22.62
CA ASP A 724 5.73 -27.14 22.59
C ASP A 724 5.82 -26.10 23.70
N LEU A 725 7.03 -25.91 24.24
CA LEU A 725 7.34 -24.72 25.02
C LEU A 725 7.60 -23.57 24.05
N LEU A 726 6.74 -22.56 24.10
CA LEU A 726 6.75 -21.43 23.18
C LEU A 726 7.41 -20.18 23.77
N VAL A 727 7.62 -20.15 25.11
CA VAL A 727 8.13 -19.01 25.85
C VAL A 727 9.23 -19.45 26.82
N SER A 728 10.17 -18.57 27.17
CA SER A 728 11.14 -18.86 28.23
C SER A 728 10.43 -19.07 29.57
N ALA A 729 10.86 -20.08 30.33
CA ALA A 729 10.25 -20.44 31.59
C ALA A 729 11.00 -19.78 32.77
N ASP A 730 10.94 -18.44 32.83
CA ASP A 730 11.66 -17.67 33.86
C ASP A 730 10.90 -17.67 35.18
N THR A 731 9.57 -17.73 35.13
CA THR A 731 8.70 -17.93 36.29
C THR A 731 7.58 -18.92 35.99
N ILE A 732 7.13 -19.63 37.02
CA ILE A 732 6.02 -20.58 36.96
C ILE A 732 5.08 -20.34 38.15
N ASP A 733 3.82 -20.06 37.84
CA ASP A 733 2.75 -19.78 38.78
C ASP A 733 1.67 -20.86 38.73
N ALA A 734 1.37 -21.52 39.83
CA ALA A 734 0.38 -22.59 39.86
C ALA A 734 -1.00 -22.10 40.31
N THR A 735 -2.05 -22.65 39.66
CA THR A 735 -3.46 -22.47 40.03
C THR A 735 -4.24 -23.74 39.66
N THR A 736 -5.57 -23.68 39.77
CA THR A 736 -6.46 -24.74 39.29
C THR A 736 -7.51 -24.15 38.39
N THR A 737 -7.90 -24.92 37.37
CA THR A 737 -9.05 -24.58 36.53
C THR A 737 -10.35 -24.75 37.33
N ASN A 738 -11.33 -23.94 37.01
CA ASN A 738 -12.69 -24.10 37.53
C ASN A 738 -13.44 -25.23 36.82
N VAL A 739 -14.71 -25.46 37.17
CA VAL A 739 -15.57 -26.48 36.59
C VAL A 739 -15.87 -26.27 35.11
N ALA A 740 -15.64 -25.05 34.59
CA ALA A 740 -15.77 -24.73 33.16
C ALA A 740 -14.42 -24.83 32.42
N GLY A 741 -13.36 -25.34 33.02
CA GLY A 741 -12.03 -25.43 32.40
C GLY A 741 -11.36 -24.09 32.18
N SER A 742 -11.61 -23.11 33.04
CA SER A 742 -11.01 -21.76 32.93
C SER A 742 -10.18 -21.44 34.18
N ALA A 743 -9.14 -20.66 33.99
CA ALA A 743 -8.31 -20.09 35.09
C ALA A 743 -7.81 -18.70 34.73
N SER A 744 -7.27 -17.98 35.71
CA SER A 744 -6.54 -16.72 35.48
C SER A 744 -5.51 -16.50 36.60
N ARG A 745 -4.48 -15.71 36.31
CA ARG A 745 -3.46 -15.29 37.29
C ARG A 745 -3.21 -13.81 37.18
N PRO A 746 -3.33 -13.02 38.27
CA PRO A 746 -3.03 -11.60 38.25
C PRO A 746 -1.51 -11.37 38.22
N ILE A 747 -1.07 -10.48 37.33
CA ILE A 747 0.29 -10.00 37.19
C ILE A 747 0.27 -8.49 37.44
N THR A 748 0.91 -8.05 38.50
CA THR A 748 1.03 -6.62 38.83
C THR A 748 2.32 -6.07 38.23
N VAL A 749 2.22 -5.12 37.32
CA VAL A 749 3.37 -4.44 36.71
C VAL A 749 3.82 -3.32 37.64
N PRO A 750 5.09 -3.30 38.09
CA PRO A 750 5.58 -2.20 38.89
C PRO A 750 5.40 -0.84 38.25
N ASN A 751 5.10 0.19 39.01
CA ASN A 751 5.01 1.57 38.51
C ASN A 751 6.40 2.15 38.23
N GLN A 752 7.06 1.67 37.19
CA GLN A 752 8.40 2.07 36.74
C GLN A 752 8.37 2.37 35.24
N PRO A 753 8.43 3.66 34.83
CA PRO A 753 8.36 4.03 33.40
C PRO A 753 9.34 3.29 32.46
N PRO A 754 10.56 2.89 32.91
CA PRO A 754 11.46 2.13 32.04
C PRO A 754 10.96 0.72 31.64
N LEU A 755 9.88 0.23 32.25
CA LEU A 755 9.26 -1.04 31.83
C LEU A 755 8.34 -0.89 30.63
N ALA A 756 7.99 0.33 30.21
CA ALA A 756 7.22 0.55 29.01
C ALA A 756 8.02 0.11 27.77
N GLY A 757 7.36 -0.61 26.87
CA GLY A 757 8.00 -1.25 25.73
C GLY A 757 8.58 -2.66 26.01
N LEU A 758 8.58 -3.11 27.27
CA LEU A 758 9.01 -4.48 27.59
C LEU A 758 7.93 -5.48 27.18
N GLU A 759 8.35 -6.56 26.54
CA GLU A 759 7.52 -7.69 26.21
C GLU A 759 7.64 -8.78 27.26
N VAL A 760 6.48 -9.29 27.69
CA VAL A 760 6.39 -10.42 28.61
C VAL A 760 5.56 -11.51 27.94
N TYR A 761 6.08 -12.71 27.91
CA TYR A 761 5.47 -13.82 27.21
C TYR A 761 4.87 -14.80 28.21
N HIS A 762 3.70 -15.38 27.87
CA HIS A 762 2.94 -16.26 28.74
C HIS A 762 2.46 -17.49 27.99
N GLN A 763 2.45 -18.64 28.65
CA GLN A 763 1.87 -19.88 28.16
C GLN A 763 1.30 -20.69 29.32
N TRP A 764 0.14 -21.30 29.14
CA TRP A 764 -0.45 -22.19 30.12
C TRP A 764 -0.10 -23.66 29.87
N TYR A 765 0.19 -24.40 30.94
CA TYR A 765 0.27 -25.84 30.99
C TYR A 765 -0.77 -26.39 31.95
N VAL A 766 -1.52 -27.40 31.52
CA VAL A 766 -2.63 -27.96 32.29
C VAL A 766 -2.41 -29.45 32.48
N TRP A 767 -2.55 -29.91 33.68
CA TRP A 767 -2.41 -31.34 34.02
C TRP A 767 -3.51 -32.15 33.34
N ASP A 768 -3.14 -33.05 32.44
CA ASP A 768 -4.02 -33.98 31.74
C ASP A 768 -3.25 -35.29 31.42
N GLN A 769 -3.27 -36.18 32.38
CA GLN A 769 -2.54 -37.47 32.29
C GLN A 769 -3.09 -38.40 31.22
N SER A 770 -4.32 -38.13 30.74
CA SER A 770 -4.96 -38.95 29.72
C SER A 770 -4.62 -38.53 28.31
N ALA A 771 -4.12 -37.28 28.12
CA ALA A 771 -3.83 -36.73 26.81
C ALA A 771 -2.49 -37.24 26.23
N ASN A 772 -1.46 -37.37 27.07
CA ASN A 772 -0.12 -37.77 26.65
C ASN A 772 0.69 -38.29 27.84
N SER A 773 1.83 -38.96 27.59
CA SER A 773 2.66 -39.50 28.66
C SER A 773 3.54 -38.48 29.39
N PHE A 774 3.63 -37.24 28.92
CA PHE A 774 4.20 -36.11 29.67
C PHE A 774 3.26 -35.65 30.79
N GLY A 775 1.95 -35.93 30.67
CA GLY A 775 0.93 -35.62 31.67
C GLY A 775 0.47 -34.17 31.68
N PHE A 776 0.89 -33.35 30.72
CA PHE A 776 0.44 -31.96 30.57
C PHE A 776 0.10 -31.67 29.12
N VAL A 777 -0.90 -30.81 28.93
CA VAL A 777 -1.21 -30.17 27.65
C VAL A 777 -0.92 -28.66 27.76
N SER A 778 -0.56 -28.06 26.64
CA SER A 778 -0.23 -26.63 26.60
C SER A 778 -1.28 -25.80 25.84
N SER A 779 -1.46 -24.56 26.22
CA SER A 779 -2.13 -23.55 25.41
C SER A 779 -1.21 -23.04 24.31
N ASN A 780 -1.76 -22.29 23.34
CA ASN A 780 -0.99 -21.31 22.60
C ASN A 780 -0.35 -20.32 23.58
N ALA A 781 0.67 -19.56 23.16
CA ALA A 781 1.30 -18.53 23.95
C ALA A 781 0.65 -17.15 23.76
N GLY A 782 0.95 -16.21 24.63
CA GLY A 782 0.53 -14.82 24.52
C GLY A 782 1.69 -13.87 24.80
N ARG A 783 1.82 -12.83 24.00
CA ARG A 783 2.76 -11.72 24.19
C ARG A 783 2.01 -10.56 24.82
N ALA A 784 2.46 -10.07 25.95
CA ALA A 784 2.00 -8.86 26.61
C ALA A 784 3.05 -7.74 26.41
N LEU A 785 2.68 -6.67 25.71
CA LEU A 785 3.49 -5.46 25.58
C LEU A 785 3.09 -4.48 26.71
N LEU A 786 4.04 -4.06 27.52
CA LEU A 786 3.79 -3.14 28.64
C LEU A 786 3.72 -1.71 28.12
N PHE A 787 2.57 -1.06 28.25
CA PHE A 787 2.37 0.36 27.94
C PHE A 787 2.63 1.27 29.16
N ASN A 788 2.83 2.58 28.89
CA ASN A 788 2.88 3.60 29.94
C ASN A 788 1.50 3.90 30.54
#